data_8dbce1b828048a961f25b21dd797adf4
#
_entry.id   8dbce1b828048a961f25b21dd797adf4
#
_cell.length_a   1.000
_cell.length_b   1.000
_cell.length_c   1.000
_cell.angle_alpha   90.00
_cell.angle_beta   90.00
_cell.angle_gamma   90.00
#
_symmetry.space_group_name_H-M   'P 1'
#
loop_
_entity.id
_entity.type
_entity.pdbx_description
1 polymer ?
#
loop_
_entity_poly.entity_id
_entity_poly.type
_entity_poly.pdbx_seq_one_letter_code
_entity_poly.pdbx_strand_id
1 'polypeptide(L)'
;MATVLVQADDFSGAAEAGECFARQGFDTRIQLEPSSATSDVVIVDTHSRASSSEDAAGAVARVFEGQEAAQTPVLFKKIDSLWRGNVRAEVASLTDLGYHVLIAGALPQLRRTVVDGRPYADGVPLVETGLWKAEATAPPSRIAEVLPQGSVQDLDLAAVRSPNLSDTLRELFSVDKAVTVVADGETEADLETVVAALAQLEYAAGGRRIVLVGTGGIAAVLAETLWSAGNSVVATGAPVLAQNAQIVEGDSGTSDSTENRHARPVLAVVGSASEAARRQLRELQAGGFTLIGLSPEELRESESARILSVVRETLAAGEPVALTVVAETVDPREAGAIVRNLGRFVSNILDPHGAAPDGPAAVVVLPDLILTGGETAREVLERLGIRALEPLGAEQHGAVVSLADDGRLVGTKPGSFGDDHALLQLYRSIQSRRATKPAGTARQEPLDPSAKSGETMNSVLKAAELNATEQDTRPVIAVTMGDGAGVGPEVTVGALLAENAYRDCRPVVIGDVYRLELGAKALGVQADIVEIQDVAEAVFEPGRINVIDPKLLSHALPWGVESAEAGNAAYHYIRIACELGMKGEVQGICTAPLNKAALHKAGHVYPGHTELLAHFMGIDEVSMMLSTPKVKVIHVTTHIGLIDAINKIEPGLVERTVRRGYSAMQRAGIANPKIGVCAINPHAGENGLFGYGEEAEKITPAIEKLQADGIDARGPLPADTAFFLAGRGDFDLIVAMYHDQGHGPVKVLGIEAGVNITVGLPVIRTSVDHGTAFDIAGKGIVDVRSMIEALRQAAEMSPSPVLQA
;
A
#
# COMPACT_ATOMS: atom_id res chain seq x y z
N MET A 1 23.56 -11.83 9.78
CA MET A 1 23.66 -10.53 10.51
C MET A 1 22.69 -9.60 9.83
N ALA A 2 22.07 -8.70 10.56
CA ALA A 2 21.15 -7.75 9.95
C ALA A 2 21.87 -6.87 8.90
N THR A 3 21.18 -6.56 7.81
CA THR A 3 21.64 -5.65 6.75
C THR A 3 21.39 -4.20 7.13
N VAL A 4 20.35 -3.94 7.93
CA VAL A 4 19.96 -2.62 8.43
C VAL A 4 19.66 -2.72 9.93
N LEU A 5 20.20 -1.79 10.71
CA LEU A 5 19.84 -1.59 12.11
C LEU A 5 19.17 -0.22 12.25
N VAL A 6 17.94 -0.21 12.69
CA VAL A 6 17.14 0.99 12.90
C VAL A 6 16.87 1.19 14.39
N GLN A 7 17.06 2.42 14.87
CA GLN A 7 16.54 2.84 16.17
C GLN A 7 15.41 3.84 15.95
N ALA A 8 14.27 3.60 16.58
CA ALA A 8 13.13 4.50 16.61
C ALA A 8 12.87 5.02 18.03
N ASP A 9 12.47 6.27 18.14
CA ASP A 9 12.20 6.91 19.43
C ASP A 9 10.78 6.62 19.95
N ASP A 10 9.87 6.16 19.07
CA ASP A 10 8.54 5.68 19.46
C ASP A 10 8.10 4.49 18.59
N PHE A 11 7.10 3.77 19.09
CA PHE A 11 6.58 2.57 18.46
C PHE A 11 5.92 2.86 17.09
N SER A 12 5.23 4.00 16.95
CA SER A 12 4.62 4.37 15.67
C SER A 12 5.66 4.58 14.57
N GLY A 13 6.79 5.22 14.92
CA GLY A 13 7.92 5.39 14.01
C GLY A 13 8.63 4.08 13.69
N ALA A 14 8.70 3.15 14.66
CA ALA A 14 9.22 1.81 14.43
C ALA A 14 8.35 1.02 13.45
N ALA A 15 7.02 1.06 13.61
CA ALA A 15 6.08 0.38 12.73
C ALA A 15 6.10 0.97 11.31
N GLU A 16 6.13 2.31 11.17
CA GLU A 16 6.25 3.01 9.90
C GLU A 16 7.54 2.62 9.15
N ALA A 17 8.69 2.64 9.82
CA ALA A 17 9.96 2.23 9.22
C ALA A 17 9.94 0.73 8.86
N GLY A 18 9.39 -0.12 9.73
CA GLY A 18 9.29 -1.56 9.51
C GLY A 18 8.46 -1.92 8.28
N GLU A 19 7.37 -1.23 8.06
CA GLU A 19 6.54 -1.41 6.87
C GLU A 19 7.29 -1.05 5.58
N CYS A 20 8.08 0.02 5.58
CA CYS A 20 8.86 0.42 4.41
C CYS A 20 9.81 -0.71 3.93
N PHE A 21 10.49 -1.38 4.84
CA PHE A 21 11.39 -2.48 4.50
C PHE A 21 10.64 -3.78 4.18
N ALA A 22 9.62 -4.13 4.97
CA ALA A 22 8.83 -5.35 4.75
C ALA A 22 8.11 -5.32 3.40
N ARG A 23 7.61 -4.17 2.97
CA ARG A 23 6.99 -3.97 1.66
C ARG A 23 7.93 -4.23 0.49
N GLN A 24 9.22 -3.98 0.66
CA GLN A 24 10.25 -4.31 -0.32
C GLN A 24 10.66 -5.80 -0.29
N GLY A 25 10.19 -6.58 0.69
CA GLY A 25 10.48 -8.01 0.82
C GLY A 25 11.62 -8.36 1.77
N PHE A 26 12.14 -7.40 2.56
CA PHE A 26 13.13 -7.70 3.61
C PHE A 26 12.47 -8.45 4.78
N ASP A 27 13.12 -9.49 5.28
CA ASP A 27 12.78 -10.07 6.60
C ASP A 27 13.01 -9.00 7.68
N THR A 28 11.91 -8.41 8.15
CA THR A 28 11.91 -7.23 9.02
C THR A 28 11.34 -7.56 10.39
N ARG A 29 12.05 -7.19 11.45
CA ARG A 29 11.63 -7.41 12.82
C ARG A 29 11.69 -6.15 13.66
N ILE A 30 10.56 -5.78 14.25
CA ILE A 30 10.47 -4.71 15.25
C ILE A 30 10.63 -5.35 16.62
N GLN A 31 11.56 -4.82 17.41
CA GLN A 31 11.86 -5.26 18.77
C GLN A 31 11.55 -4.16 19.77
N LEU A 32 10.91 -4.51 20.85
CA LEU A 32 10.64 -3.60 21.95
C LEU A 32 11.83 -3.47 22.93
N GLU A 33 12.75 -4.42 22.87
CA GLU A 33 14.04 -4.40 23.59
C GLU A 33 15.13 -4.94 22.66
N PRO A 34 16.37 -4.44 22.74
CA PRO A 34 17.47 -4.97 21.95
C PRO A 34 17.66 -6.47 22.23
N SER A 35 17.62 -7.29 21.20
CA SER A 35 17.92 -8.73 21.29
C SER A 35 18.68 -9.19 20.04
N SER A 36 19.35 -10.35 20.13
CA SER A 36 20.05 -10.95 19.01
C SER A 36 19.06 -11.54 18.00
N ALA A 37 18.60 -10.74 17.03
CA ALA A 37 17.79 -11.22 15.91
C ALA A 37 18.66 -11.54 14.70
N THR A 38 18.17 -12.45 13.85
CA THR A 38 18.82 -12.88 12.61
C THR A 38 18.15 -12.34 11.36
N SER A 39 17.21 -11.40 11.48
CA SER A 39 16.46 -10.78 10.38
C SER A 39 17.33 -9.84 9.55
N ASP A 40 16.95 -9.60 8.29
CA ASP A 40 17.65 -8.66 7.39
C ASP A 40 17.60 -7.24 7.93
N VAL A 41 16.45 -6.84 8.49
CA VAL A 41 16.22 -5.53 9.10
C VAL A 41 15.77 -5.71 10.54
N VAL A 42 16.50 -5.10 11.44
CA VAL A 42 16.16 -5.05 12.88
C VAL A 42 15.85 -3.63 13.27
N ILE A 43 14.66 -3.41 13.81
CA ILE A 43 14.19 -2.11 14.28
C ILE A 43 13.97 -2.17 15.77
N VAL A 44 14.67 -1.35 16.53
CA VAL A 44 14.54 -1.26 17.98
C VAL A 44 13.72 -0.03 18.34
N ASP A 45 12.54 -0.24 18.91
CA ASP A 45 11.76 0.82 19.54
C ASP A 45 12.28 1.07 20.95
N THR A 46 12.89 2.21 21.18
CA THR A 46 13.48 2.55 22.47
C THR A 46 12.53 3.29 23.42
N HIS A 47 11.34 3.67 22.93
CA HIS A 47 10.35 4.43 23.70
C HIS A 47 10.94 5.67 24.38
N SER A 48 11.85 6.37 23.71
CA SER A 48 12.67 7.47 24.27
C SER A 48 12.06 8.85 24.04
N ARG A 49 11.00 8.98 23.23
CA ARG A 49 10.43 10.28 22.84
C ARG A 49 10.00 11.14 24.02
N ALA A 50 9.34 10.52 25.00
CA ALA A 50 8.83 11.20 26.20
C ALA A 50 9.72 11.02 27.43
N SER A 51 10.88 10.37 27.32
CA SER A 51 11.82 10.13 28.41
C SER A 51 12.68 11.38 28.70
N SER A 52 13.50 11.33 29.76
CA SER A 52 14.49 12.37 30.00
C SER A 52 15.55 12.38 28.88
N SER A 53 16.20 13.53 28.68
CA SER A 53 17.26 13.64 27.66
C SER A 53 18.43 12.68 27.93
N GLU A 54 18.74 12.39 29.19
CA GLU A 54 19.78 11.44 29.59
C GLU A 54 19.38 10.00 29.25
N ASP A 55 18.14 9.61 29.55
CA ASP A 55 17.62 8.28 29.23
C ASP A 55 17.53 8.06 27.71
N ALA A 56 17.11 9.09 26.96
CA ALA A 56 17.05 9.04 25.50
C ALA A 56 18.45 8.88 24.88
N ALA A 57 19.43 9.64 25.33
CA ALA A 57 20.83 9.49 24.91
C ALA A 57 21.37 8.08 25.22
N GLY A 58 21.10 7.57 26.44
CA GLY A 58 21.47 6.22 26.85
C GLY A 58 20.78 5.13 26.04
N ALA A 59 19.53 5.35 25.61
CA ALA A 59 18.81 4.43 24.76
C ALA A 59 19.44 4.30 23.36
N VAL A 60 19.83 5.42 22.75
CA VAL A 60 20.57 5.44 21.48
C VAL A 60 21.92 4.74 21.62
N ALA A 61 22.66 5.03 22.69
CA ALA A 61 23.95 4.40 22.94
C ALA A 61 23.83 2.87 23.00
N ARG A 62 22.85 2.34 23.73
CA ARG A 62 22.64 0.87 23.84
C ARG A 62 22.39 0.17 22.50
N VAL A 63 21.79 0.87 21.52
CA VAL A 63 21.52 0.31 20.19
C VAL A 63 22.74 0.37 19.28
N PHE A 64 23.47 1.49 19.32
CA PHE A 64 24.56 1.75 18.35
C PHE A 64 25.96 1.45 18.91
N GLU A 65 26.14 1.28 20.21
CA GLU A 65 27.45 0.93 20.81
C GLU A 65 27.92 -0.43 20.27
N GLY A 66 29.20 -0.51 19.90
CA GLY A 66 29.82 -1.73 19.36
C GLY A 66 29.50 -2.02 17.89
N GLN A 67 28.77 -1.13 17.21
CA GLN A 67 28.48 -1.26 15.78
C GLN A 67 29.53 -0.62 14.86
N GLU A 68 30.75 -0.50 15.34
CA GLU A 68 31.84 0.25 14.67
C GLU A 68 32.59 -0.57 13.62
N ALA A 69 32.43 -1.89 13.60
CA ALA A 69 33.21 -2.78 12.75
C ALA A 69 32.73 -2.84 11.30
N ALA A 70 33.61 -3.11 10.34
CA ALA A 70 33.39 -3.10 8.89
C ALA A 70 32.37 -4.13 8.36
N GLN A 71 31.79 -4.98 9.18
CA GLN A 71 30.73 -5.96 8.82
C GLN A 71 29.35 -5.59 9.38
N THR A 72 29.18 -4.38 9.85
CA THR A 72 27.98 -3.91 10.52
C THR A 72 26.96 -3.39 9.50
N PRO A 73 25.64 -3.50 9.82
CA PRO A 73 24.55 -3.07 8.95
C PRO A 73 24.57 -1.56 8.67
N VAL A 74 23.78 -1.12 7.71
CA VAL A 74 23.41 0.29 7.55
C VAL A 74 22.76 0.77 8.84
N LEU A 75 23.23 1.91 9.38
CA LEU A 75 22.74 2.48 10.62
C LEU A 75 21.74 3.58 10.32
N PHE A 76 20.53 3.41 10.80
CA PHE A 76 19.47 4.40 10.61
C PHE A 76 18.79 4.76 11.93
N LYS A 77 18.68 6.07 12.21
CA LYS A 77 17.91 6.58 13.33
C LYS A 77 16.64 7.23 12.82
N LYS A 78 15.48 6.66 13.18
CA LYS A 78 14.14 7.21 12.88
C LYS A 78 13.83 8.34 13.86
N ILE A 79 13.41 9.49 13.34
CA ILE A 79 12.94 10.65 14.10
C ILE A 79 11.50 11.02 13.71
N ASP A 80 10.84 11.78 14.58
CA ASP A 80 9.52 12.36 14.30
C ASP A 80 9.61 13.41 13.19
N SER A 81 8.67 13.36 12.24
CA SER A 81 8.64 14.27 11.09
C SER A 81 8.23 15.70 11.42
N LEU A 82 7.81 15.95 12.66
CA LEU A 82 7.58 17.31 13.22
C LEU A 82 8.71 17.72 14.17
N TRP A 83 9.78 16.95 14.29
CA TRP A 83 10.96 17.24 15.12
C TRP A 83 10.69 17.22 16.63
N ARG A 84 9.65 16.49 17.08
CA ARG A 84 9.32 16.30 18.50
C ARG A 84 10.27 15.30 19.16
N GLY A 85 10.33 15.35 20.51
CA GLY A 85 11.11 14.42 21.32
C GLY A 85 12.54 14.89 21.60
N ASN A 86 13.42 13.96 21.89
CA ASN A 86 14.77 14.19 22.40
C ASN A 86 15.86 14.28 21.33
N VAL A 87 15.55 14.79 20.11
CA VAL A 87 16.45 14.78 18.94
C VAL A 87 17.86 15.29 19.27
N ARG A 88 17.96 16.36 20.07
CA ARG A 88 19.27 16.92 20.47
C ARG A 88 20.12 15.91 21.25
N ALA A 89 19.56 15.28 22.27
CA ALA A 89 20.28 14.36 23.15
C ALA A 89 20.63 13.06 22.39
N GLU A 90 19.73 12.61 21.55
CA GLU A 90 19.90 11.42 20.74
C GLU A 90 20.98 11.59 19.67
N VAL A 91 21.01 12.72 18.96
CA VAL A 91 22.06 13.05 17.98
C VAL A 91 23.40 13.31 18.68
N ALA A 92 23.39 13.94 19.86
CA ALA A 92 24.61 14.10 20.67
C ALA A 92 25.22 12.75 21.03
N SER A 93 24.41 11.78 21.45
CA SER A 93 24.87 10.43 21.78
C SER A 93 25.55 9.76 20.57
N LEU A 94 25.03 9.92 19.35
CA LEU A 94 25.68 9.39 18.14
C LEU A 94 27.04 10.02 17.89
N THR A 95 27.15 11.35 18.04
CA THR A 95 28.45 12.03 17.84
C THR A 95 29.46 11.72 18.94
N ASP A 96 29.01 11.51 20.19
CA ASP A 96 29.82 11.10 21.32
C ASP A 96 30.37 9.66 21.14
N LEU A 97 29.57 8.78 20.54
CA LEU A 97 30.03 7.45 20.10
C LEU A 97 30.97 7.49 18.89
N GLY A 98 31.24 8.67 18.33
CA GLY A 98 32.18 8.86 17.24
C GLY A 98 31.60 8.74 15.84
N TYR A 99 30.27 8.65 15.65
CA TYR A 99 29.66 8.60 14.35
C TYR A 99 29.55 9.97 13.69
N HIS A 100 29.71 10.02 12.37
CA HIS A 100 29.16 11.13 11.58
C HIS A 100 27.66 10.96 11.45
N VAL A 101 26.93 12.08 11.37
CA VAL A 101 25.47 12.08 11.29
C VAL A 101 25.03 12.81 10.05
N LEU A 102 24.26 12.14 9.18
CA LEU A 102 23.58 12.75 8.02
C LEU A 102 22.07 12.79 8.29
N ILE A 103 21.52 13.98 8.37
CA ILE A 103 20.10 14.19 8.69
C ILE A 103 19.34 14.55 7.42
N ALA A 104 18.31 13.76 7.07
CA ALA A 104 17.37 14.03 6.00
C ALA A 104 15.94 13.90 6.56
N GLY A 105 15.43 15.00 7.11
CA GLY A 105 14.23 15.04 7.94
C GLY A 105 12.93 15.35 7.19
N ALA A 106 12.91 15.46 5.87
CA ALA A 106 11.71 15.68 5.08
C ALA A 106 10.81 14.43 5.01
N LEU A 107 9.49 14.65 4.85
CA LEU A 107 8.47 13.64 4.57
C LEU A 107 7.50 14.20 3.53
N PRO A 108 7.90 14.21 2.24
CA PRO A 108 7.15 14.84 1.16
C PRO A 108 5.72 14.32 1.00
N GLN A 109 5.48 13.02 1.26
CA GLN A 109 4.15 12.40 1.18
C GLN A 109 3.13 13.05 2.15
N LEU A 110 3.61 13.62 3.26
CA LEU A 110 2.80 14.40 4.20
C LEU A 110 3.05 15.91 4.09
N ARG A 111 3.63 16.37 2.97
CA ARG A 111 3.95 17.77 2.71
C ARG A 111 4.76 18.44 3.83
N ARG A 112 5.68 17.64 4.44
CA ARG A 112 6.65 18.11 5.44
C ARG A 112 8.01 18.21 4.79
N THR A 113 8.50 19.43 4.67
CA THR A 113 9.72 19.73 3.93
C THR A 113 10.75 20.42 4.82
N VAL A 114 11.99 20.42 4.36
CA VAL A 114 13.09 21.15 4.97
C VAL A 114 13.72 22.03 3.89
N VAL A 115 13.70 23.33 4.07
CA VAL A 115 14.25 24.31 3.12
C VAL A 115 15.04 25.37 3.88
N ASP A 116 16.27 25.62 3.46
CA ASP A 116 17.23 26.52 4.15
C ASP A 116 17.41 26.15 5.63
N GLY A 117 17.44 24.85 5.95
CA GLY A 117 17.52 24.31 7.32
C GLY A 117 16.31 24.63 8.20
N ARG A 118 15.15 24.94 7.61
CA ARG A 118 13.88 25.25 8.29
C ARG A 118 12.84 24.19 7.99
N PRO A 119 12.12 23.69 9.02
CA PRO A 119 11.04 22.75 8.82
C PRO A 119 9.73 23.44 8.45
N TYR A 120 9.01 22.87 7.49
CA TYR A 120 7.70 23.31 7.00
C TYR A 120 6.69 22.16 7.10
N ALA A 121 5.40 22.51 7.27
CA ALA A 121 4.28 21.62 7.10
C ALA A 121 3.22 22.31 6.24
N ASP A 122 2.76 21.65 5.16
CA ASP A 122 1.83 22.22 4.19
C ASP A 122 2.28 23.56 3.58
N GLY A 123 3.59 23.75 3.42
CA GLY A 123 4.18 24.98 2.91
C GLY A 123 4.25 26.15 3.91
N VAL A 124 3.82 25.90 5.16
CA VAL A 124 3.85 26.89 6.26
C VAL A 124 5.02 26.55 7.20
N PRO A 125 5.83 27.54 7.65
CA PRO A 125 6.87 27.29 8.66
C PRO A 125 6.29 26.57 9.88
N LEU A 126 6.96 25.54 10.39
CA LEU A 126 6.45 24.72 11.50
C LEU A 126 6.07 25.55 12.74
N VAL A 127 6.82 26.63 13.01
CA VAL A 127 6.55 27.57 14.12
C VAL A 127 5.23 28.33 14.00
N GLU A 128 4.68 28.45 12.79
CA GLU A 128 3.42 29.16 12.54
C GLU A 128 2.23 28.18 12.51
N THR A 129 2.48 26.87 12.60
CA THR A 129 1.43 25.84 12.61
C THR A 129 0.88 25.59 14.01
N GLY A 130 -0.30 24.97 14.05
CA GLY A 130 -0.86 24.50 15.33
C GLY A 130 -0.43 23.10 15.75
N LEU A 131 0.53 22.48 15.06
CA LEU A 131 0.86 21.05 15.21
C LEU A 131 1.61 20.72 16.51
N TRP A 132 2.18 21.71 17.18
CA TRP A 132 2.91 21.58 18.45
C TRP A 132 2.11 22.01 19.69
N LYS A 133 0.81 22.24 19.58
CA LYS A 133 -0.02 22.73 20.72
C LYS A 133 -0.04 21.78 21.93
N ALA A 134 0.24 20.50 21.72
CA ALA A 134 0.29 19.50 22.79
C ALA A 134 1.69 19.35 23.41
N GLU A 135 2.72 19.97 22.86
CA GLU A 135 4.09 19.88 23.31
C GLU A 135 4.43 20.93 24.38
N ALA A 136 5.29 20.57 25.33
CA ALA A 136 5.71 21.49 26.41
C ALA A 136 6.69 22.57 25.94
N THR A 137 7.31 22.41 24.78
CA THR A 137 8.29 23.33 24.19
C THR A 137 7.77 23.95 22.92
N ALA A 138 8.38 25.04 22.44
CA ALA A 138 8.06 25.62 21.15
C ALA A 138 8.66 24.79 19.99
N PRO A 139 8.00 24.75 18.81
CA PRO A 139 8.57 24.12 17.62
C PRO A 139 9.86 24.85 17.18
N PRO A 140 10.82 24.12 16.57
CA PRO A 140 12.04 24.74 16.08
C PRO A 140 11.78 25.64 14.88
N SER A 141 12.39 26.82 14.85
CA SER A 141 12.40 27.70 13.68
C SER A 141 13.47 27.29 12.66
N ARG A 142 14.54 26.64 13.16
CA ARG A 142 15.59 26.01 12.37
C ARG A 142 15.97 24.67 13.00
N ILE A 143 16.33 23.70 12.18
CA ILE A 143 16.74 22.36 12.65
C ILE A 143 17.96 22.43 13.57
N ALA A 144 18.90 23.33 13.31
CA ALA A 144 20.06 23.55 14.17
C ALA A 144 19.69 23.85 15.63
N GLU A 145 18.49 24.38 15.93
CA GLU A 145 18.02 24.65 17.30
C GLU A 145 17.73 23.38 18.11
N VAL A 146 17.43 22.29 17.45
CA VAL A 146 17.19 20.96 18.08
C VAL A 146 18.36 20.01 17.90
N LEU A 147 19.54 20.51 17.55
CA LEU A 147 20.76 19.74 17.41
C LEU A 147 21.80 20.11 18.48
N PRO A 148 22.80 19.27 18.74
CA PRO A 148 23.92 19.58 19.62
C PRO A 148 24.67 20.85 19.17
N GLN A 149 25.14 21.65 20.10
CA GLN A 149 26.03 22.77 19.76
C GLN A 149 27.38 22.25 19.27
N GLY A 150 27.77 22.59 18.03
CA GLY A 150 29.02 22.13 17.41
C GLY A 150 29.05 22.40 15.90
N SER A 151 29.83 21.62 15.16
CA SER A 151 29.90 21.73 13.70
C SER A 151 28.70 21.09 13.03
N VAL A 152 27.57 21.81 12.97
CA VAL A 152 26.45 21.50 12.11
C VAL A 152 26.67 22.17 10.76
N GLN A 153 26.56 21.43 9.68
CA GLN A 153 26.66 21.90 8.30
C GLN A 153 25.31 21.75 7.62
N ASP A 154 24.78 22.83 7.07
CA ASP A 154 23.53 22.81 6.31
C ASP A 154 23.87 22.62 4.82
N LEU A 155 23.21 21.69 4.14
CA LEU A 155 23.21 21.51 2.69
C LEU A 155 21.84 21.98 2.17
N ASP A 156 21.84 23.12 1.50
CA ASP A 156 20.65 23.65 0.87
C ASP A 156 20.17 22.79 -0.33
N LEU A 157 18.99 23.05 -0.85
CA LEU A 157 18.43 22.31 -1.99
C LEU A 157 19.33 22.35 -3.23
N ALA A 158 20.09 23.43 -3.43
CA ALA A 158 21.01 23.54 -4.57
C ALA A 158 22.21 22.56 -4.40
N ALA A 159 22.72 22.42 -3.19
CA ALA A 159 23.78 21.47 -2.86
C ALA A 159 23.26 20.02 -2.94
N VAL A 160 22.06 19.74 -2.39
CA VAL A 160 21.42 18.42 -2.47
C VAL A 160 21.18 18.00 -3.92
N ARG A 161 20.68 18.88 -4.77
CA ARG A 161 20.41 18.63 -6.20
C ARG A 161 21.66 18.69 -7.09
N SER A 162 22.83 18.91 -6.51
CA SER A 162 24.10 18.96 -7.25
C SER A 162 24.56 17.55 -7.65
N PRO A 163 25.04 17.33 -8.88
CA PRO A 163 25.65 16.07 -9.29
C PRO A 163 26.92 15.73 -8.51
N ASN A 164 27.48 16.69 -7.76
CA ASN A 164 28.70 16.51 -6.96
C ASN A 164 28.39 16.27 -5.46
N LEU A 165 27.15 15.98 -5.08
CA LEU A 165 26.75 15.80 -3.68
C LEU A 165 27.61 14.75 -2.96
N SER A 166 27.92 13.62 -3.63
CA SER A 166 28.78 12.56 -3.05
C SER A 166 30.17 13.05 -2.71
N ASP A 167 30.77 13.91 -3.56
CA ASP A 167 32.11 14.48 -3.30
C ASP A 167 32.04 15.50 -2.17
N THR A 168 31.02 16.32 -2.13
CA THR A 168 30.76 17.28 -1.03
C THR A 168 30.61 16.55 0.31
N LEU A 169 29.82 15.49 0.38
CA LEU A 169 29.66 14.68 1.59
C LEU A 169 30.97 14.00 1.98
N ARG A 170 31.73 13.49 1.01
CA ARG A 170 33.06 12.88 1.27
C ARG A 170 34.03 13.89 1.89
N GLU A 171 34.05 15.11 1.42
CA GLU A 171 34.87 16.18 1.98
C GLU A 171 34.44 16.53 3.40
N LEU A 172 33.12 16.71 3.64
CA LEU A 172 32.57 17.03 4.96
C LEU A 172 32.87 15.93 6.01
N PHE A 173 32.82 14.65 5.61
CA PHE A 173 33.07 13.51 6.49
C PHE A 173 34.53 13.02 6.52
N SER A 174 35.47 13.73 5.85
CA SER A 174 36.88 13.39 5.85
C SER A 174 37.64 13.88 7.10
N VAL A 175 36.97 14.54 8.04
CA VAL A 175 37.55 15.12 9.23
C VAL A 175 37.59 14.15 10.42
N ASP A 176 38.61 14.28 11.29
CA ASP A 176 38.80 13.39 12.44
C ASP A 176 37.72 13.54 13.53
N LYS A 177 36.99 14.65 13.56
CA LYS A 177 35.94 14.92 14.53
C LYS A 177 34.57 14.56 13.94
N ALA A 178 33.70 13.97 14.76
CA ALA A 178 32.30 13.73 14.35
C ALA A 178 31.60 15.03 13.88
N VAL A 179 30.92 14.97 12.74
CA VAL A 179 30.22 16.11 12.12
C VAL A 179 28.77 15.71 11.92
N THR A 180 27.86 16.67 12.12
CA THR A 180 26.44 16.56 11.78
C THR A 180 26.16 17.39 10.53
N VAL A 181 25.62 16.76 9.50
CA VAL A 181 25.20 17.39 8.24
C VAL A 181 23.68 17.32 8.16
N VAL A 182 23.02 18.44 7.87
CA VAL A 182 21.56 18.53 7.63
C VAL A 182 21.34 18.77 6.15
N ALA A 183 20.67 17.87 5.49
CA ALA A 183 20.28 18.00 4.09
C ALA A 183 18.85 18.51 3.97
N ASP A 184 18.64 19.54 3.19
CA ASP A 184 17.32 20.01 2.78
C ASP A 184 16.60 18.97 1.92
N GLY A 185 15.27 19.01 1.87
CA GLY A 185 14.45 18.12 1.05
C GLY A 185 13.04 18.65 0.91
N GLU A 186 12.57 18.76 -0.31
CA GLU A 186 11.20 19.13 -0.67
C GLU A 186 10.44 17.98 -1.33
N THR A 187 11.14 17.16 -2.08
CA THR A 187 10.60 16.09 -2.92
C THR A 187 11.20 14.75 -2.55
N GLU A 188 10.57 13.67 -2.98
CA GLU A 188 11.11 12.32 -2.83
C GLU A 188 12.45 12.17 -3.59
N ALA A 189 12.57 12.78 -4.78
CA ALA A 189 13.82 12.83 -5.56
C ALA A 189 14.99 13.47 -4.82
N ASP A 190 14.73 14.45 -3.93
CA ASP A 190 15.78 15.02 -3.08
C ASP A 190 16.29 13.97 -2.07
N LEU A 191 15.38 13.18 -1.48
CA LEU A 191 15.74 12.10 -0.57
C LEU A 191 16.47 10.96 -1.30
N GLU A 192 16.03 10.60 -2.50
CA GLU A 192 16.72 9.63 -3.37
C GLU A 192 18.17 10.08 -3.65
N THR A 193 18.36 11.35 -3.96
CA THR A 193 19.70 11.92 -4.21
C THR A 193 20.60 11.82 -2.99
N VAL A 194 20.08 12.08 -1.78
CA VAL A 194 20.81 11.95 -0.52
C VAL A 194 21.20 10.50 -0.24
N VAL A 195 20.28 9.53 -0.41
CA VAL A 195 20.57 8.11 -0.18
C VAL A 195 21.55 7.57 -1.22
N ALA A 196 21.39 7.94 -2.49
CA ALA A 196 22.32 7.56 -3.56
C ALA A 196 23.72 8.11 -3.33
N ALA A 197 23.84 9.36 -2.87
CA ALA A 197 25.13 9.96 -2.51
C ALA A 197 25.76 9.25 -1.30
N LEU A 198 24.96 8.90 -0.28
CA LEU A 198 25.43 8.14 0.87
C LEU A 198 25.93 6.74 0.47
N ALA A 199 25.24 6.05 -0.42
CA ALA A 199 25.64 4.73 -0.92
C ALA A 199 26.98 4.75 -1.70
N GLN A 200 27.34 5.89 -2.33
CA GLN A 200 28.63 6.09 -2.99
C GLN A 200 29.78 6.44 -2.03
N LEU A 201 29.46 6.79 -0.81
CA LEU A 201 30.44 7.00 0.25
C LEU A 201 30.87 5.62 0.81
N GLU A 202 31.38 4.73 -0.06
CA GLU A 202 31.99 3.49 0.42
C GLU A 202 32.89 3.81 1.62
N TYR A 203 32.74 3.01 2.68
CA TYR A 203 33.51 3.12 3.92
C TYR A 203 34.95 3.49 3.59
N ALA A 204 35.28 4.79 3.63
CA ALA A 204 36.63 5.25 3.40
C ALA A 204 37.54 4.50 4.39
N ALA A 205 38.50 3.76 3.89
CA ALA A 205 39.39 2.96 4.69
C ALA A 205 40.03 3.88 5.77
N GLY A 206 39.60 3.68 7.03
CA GLY A 206 40.02 4.50 8.17
C GLY A 206 39.09 5.64 8.59
N GLY A 207 37.92 5.84 7.92
CA GLY A 207 36.93 6.86 8.29
C GLY A 207 35.95 6.42 9.37
N ARG A 208 35.34 7.40 10.06
CA ARG A 208 34.21 7.17 10.97
C ARG A 208 33.00 6.76 10.21
N ARG A 209 32.16 5.92 10.81
CA ARG A 209 30.88 5.50 10.20
C ARG A 209 29.84 6.64 10.21
N ILE A 210 28.93 6.59 9.27
CA ILE A 210 27.85 7.54 9.14
C ILE A 210 26.55 6.87 9.63
N VAL A 211 25.79 7.58 10.48
CA VAL A 211 24.42 7.22 10.83
C VAL A 211 23.48 8.13 10.02
N LEU A 212 22.61 7.54 9.23
CA LEU A 212 21.53 8.26 8.58
C LEU A 212 20.45 8.55 9.62
N VAL A 213 19.96 9.78 9.70
CA VAL A 213 18.90 10.21 10.61
C VAL A 213 17.76 10.80 9.81
N GLY A 214 16.53 10.34 10.04
CA GLY A 214 15.40 10.92 9.31
C GLY A 214 14.05 10.30 9.60
N THR A 215 13.08 10.62 8.75
CA THR A 215 11.66 10.27 8.88
C THR A 215 11.32 8.97 8.13
N GLY A 216 10.02 8.61 8.08
CA GLY A 216 9.52 7.54 7.21
C GLY A 216 9.80 7.77 5.73
N GLY A 217 9.90 9.02 5.27
CA GLY A 217 10.23 9.33 3.88
C GLY A 217 11.60 8.79 3.47
N ILE A 218 12.64 9.09 4.26
CA ILE A 218 13.99 8.59 3.96
C ILE A 218 14.10 7.07 4.23
N ALA A 219 13.32 6.50 5.17
CA ALA A 219 13.27 5.06 5.40
C ALA A 219 12.73 4.31 4.16
N ALA A 220 11.72 4.85 3.50
CA ALA A 220 11.16 4.27 2.27
C ALA A 220 12.18 4.26 1.13
N VAL A 221 12.83 5.40 0.88
CA VAL A 221 13.88 5.52 -0.15
C VAL A 221 15.08 4.62 0.16
N LEU A 222 15.50 4.53 1.43
CA LEU A 222 16.59 3.64 1.85
C LEU A 222 16.24 2.17 1.59
N ALA A 223 15.02 1.75 1.92
CA ALA A 223 14.55 0.39 1.69
C ALA A 223 14.56 0.04 0.19
N GLU A 224 14.06 0.93 -0.67
CA GLU A 224 14.04 0.74 -2.12
C GLU A 224 15.45 0.68 -2.72
N THR A 225 16.35 1.59 -2.29
CA THR A 225 17.73 1.64 -2.77
C THR A 225 18.50 0.36 -2.40
N LEU A 226 18.36 -0.11 -1.16
CA LEU A 226 19.04 -1.32 -0.69
C LEU A 226 18.50 -2.58 -1.37
N TRP A 227 17.20 -2.67 -1.61
CA TRP A 227 16.58 -3.78 -2.35
C TRP A 227 17.09 -3.85 -3.78
N SER A 228 17.14 -2.70 -4.46
CA SER A 228 17.65 -2.58 -5.84
C SER A 228 19.13 -2.94 -5.93
N ALA A 229 19.95 -2.55 -4.95
CA ALA A 229 21.37 -2.89 -4.88
C ALA A 229 21.59 -4.38 -4.59
N GLY A 230 20.81 -4.99 -3.69
CA GLY A 230 20.87 -6.42 -3.35
C GLY A 230 20.56 -7.31 -4.55
N ASN A 231 19.57 -6.96 -5.35
CA ASN A 231 19.24 -7.69 -6.57
C ASN A 231 20.30 -7.55 -7.67
N SER A 232 21.11 -6.50 -7.68
CA SER A 232 22.26 -6.35 -8.59
C SER A 232 23.44 -7.25 -8.24
N VAL A 233 23.63 -7.60 -6.97
CA VAL A 233 24.77 -8.44 -6.51
C VAL A 233 24.50 -9.95 -6.72
N VAL A 234 23.25 -10.38 -6.74
CA VAL A 234 22.88 -11.77 -7.01
C VAL A 234 23.21 -12.20 -8.45
N ALA A 235 23.39 -11.27 -9.39
CA ALA A 235 23.75 -11.54 -10.77
C ALA A 235 25.23 -11.98 -10.96
N THR A 236 26.10 -11.96 -9.95
CA THR A 236 27.54 -12.26 -10.09
C THR A 236 28.10 -13.32 -9.16
N GLY A 237 27.33 -14.07 -8.37
CA GLY A 237 27.94 -15.10 -7.53
C GLY A 237 26.97 -15.98 -6.76
N ALA A 238 26.92 -17.22 -7.15
CA ALA A 238 26.50 -18.46 -6.50
C ALA A 238 25.48 -18.39 -5.32
N PRO A 239 24.49 -19.32 -5.29
CA PRO A 239 23.40 -19.29 -4.33
C PRO A 239 23.89 -19.74 -2.93
N VAL A 240 23.81 -18.86 -1.97
CA VAL A 240 23.85 -19.23 -0.55
C VAL A 240 22.60 -18.64 0.07
N LEU A 241 21.62 -19.47 0.32
CA LEU A 241 20.73 -19.44 1.46
C LEU A 241 19.48 -20.33 1.24
N ALA A 242 19.69 -21.62 1.43
CA ALA A 242 18.62 -22.50 1.88
C ALA A 242 19.28 -23.58 2.75
N GLN A 243 19.51 -23.28 4.03
CA GLN A 243 19.70 -24.32 5.06
C GLN A 243 19.70 -23.67 6.46
N ASN A 244 18.89 -24.25 7.33
CA ASN A 244 18.86 -24.14 8.78
C ASN A 244 17.93 -23.09 9.43
N ALA A 245 16.66 -23.48 9.54
CA ALA A 245 15.88 -23.17 10.74
C ALA A 245 15.61 -24.48 11.47
N GLN A 246 16.48 -24.87 12.41
CA GLN A 246 16.14 -25.84 13.44
C GLN A 246 15.40 -25.12 14.57
N ILE A 247 14.12 -25.36 14.66
CA ILE A 247 13.30 -24.98 15.83
C ILE A 247 13.60 -26.02 16.92
N VAL A 248 14.07 -25.57 18.07
CA VAL A 248 14.18 -26.36 19.28
C VAL A 248 12.77 -26.60 19.82
N GLU A 249 12.29 -27.83 19.71
CA GLU A 249 11.07 -28.30 20.37
C GLU A 249 11.33 -28.48 21.87
N GLY A 250 10.65 -27.68 22.67
CA GLY A 250 10.43 -27.93 24.09
C GLY A 250 9.20 -28.80 24.24
N ASP A 251 9.45 -30.04 24.70
CA ASP A 251 8.51 -31.07 24.99
C ASP A 251 7.51 -30.68 26.10
N SER A 252 6.20 -30.71 25.82
CA SER A 252 5.18 -31.01 26.80
C SER A 252 3.93 -31.52 26.07
N GLY A 253 3.72 -32.83 26.21
CA GLY A 253 2.59 -33.54 25.63
C GLY A 253 1.25 -33.18 26.29
N THR A 254 0.19 -33.28 25.48
CA THR A 254 -1.03 -34.08 25.71
C THR A 254 -2.10 -33.78 24.65
N SER A 255 -2.53 -34.85 23.98
CA SER A 255 -3.88 -35.23 23.53
C SER A 255 -4.79 -34.22 22.81
N ASP A 256 -5.00 -34.53 21.54
CA ASP A 256 -6.28 -34.74 20.83
C ASP A 256 -7.52 -33.93 21.28
N SER A 257 -7.94 -33.01 20.46
CA SER A 257 -9.38 -32.74 20.21
C SER A 257 -9.53 -31.87 18.96
N THR A 258 -10.22 -32.42 17.97
CA THR A 258 -10.84 -31.73 16.82
C THR A 258 -11.92 -30.78 17.36
N GLU A 259 -11.60 -29.51 17.58
CA GLU A 259 -12.58 -28.47 17.88
C GLU A 259 -12.42 -27.25 16.94
N ASN A 260 -13.53 -26.96 16.31
CA ASN A 260 -14.03 -25.71 15.71
C ASN A 260 -13.07 -24.50 15.79
N ARG A 261 -12.40 -24.16 14.69
CA ARG A 261 -11.56 -22.96 14.57
C ARG A 261 -12.43 -21.74 14.30
N HIS A 262 -13.04 -21.16 15.35
CA HIS A 262 -13.63 -19.84 15.28
C HIS A 262 -12.56 -18.77 15.02
N ALA A 263 -12.88 -17.74 14.20
CA ALA A 263 -12.05 -16.55 14.05
C ALA A 263 -11.78 -15.94 15.44
N ARG A 264 -10.52 -15.56 15.73
CA ARG A 264 -10.22 -14.86 16.99
C ARG A 264 -10.99 -13.53 17.03
N PRO A 265 -11.59 -13.17 18.18
CA PRO A 265 -12.19 -11.84 18.33
C PRO A 265 -11.11 -10.76 18.24
N VAL A 266 -11.51 -9.52 18.02
CA VAL A 266 -10.58 -8.39 17.96
C VAL A 266 -10.87 -7.43 19.12
N LEU A 267 -9.79 -7.04 19.81
CA LEU A 267 -9.82 -6.00 20.83
C LEU A 267 -9.12 -4.74 20.31
N ALA A 268 -9.88 -3.68 20.07
CA ALA A 268 -9.34 -2.38 19.73
C ALA A 268 -9.13 -1.53 20.98
N VAL A 269 -7.94 -0.92 21.13
CA VAL A 269 -7.60 -0.03 22.25
C VAL A 269 -7.25 1.35 21.66
N VAL A 270 -8.12 2.31 21.87
CA VAL A 270 -8.02 3.66 21.31
C VAL A 270 -7.66 4.66 22.40
N GLY A 271 -6.35 4.89 22.56
CA GLY A 271 -5.81 5.80 23.58
C GLY A 271 -5.86 7.27 23.20
N SER A 272 -6.20 7.61 21.96
CA SER A 272 -6.24 8.99 21.48
C SER A 272 -7.60 9.65 21.71
N ALA A 273 -7.61 10.83 22.32
CA ALA A 273 -8.80 11.68 22.47
C ALA A 273 -9.04 12.62 21.26
N SER A 274 -8.31 12.47 20.16
CA SER A 274 -8.42 13.32 18.97
C SER A 274 -9.80 13.22 18.32
N GLU A 275 -10.21 14.25 17.60
CA GLU A 275 -11.48 14.25 16.87
C GLU A 275 -11.49 13.18 15.78
N ALA A 276 -10.34 12.94 15.14
CA ALA A 276 -10.18 11.85 14.18
C ALA A 276 -10.43 10.49 14.83
N ALA A 277 -9.87 10.23 16.03
CA ALA A 277 -10.11 8.99 16.75
C ALA A 277 -11.59 8.78 17.10
N ARG A 278 -12.31 9.85 17.46
CA ARG A 278 -13.76 9.78 17.73
C ARG A 278 -14.56 9.43 16.46
N ARG A 279 -14.19 9.96 15.28
CA ARG A 279 -14.82 9.58 14.01
C ARG A 279 -14.54 8.12 13.68
N GLN A 280 -13.30 7.67 13.79
CA GLN A 280 -12.90 6.29 13.57
C GLN A 280 -13.61 5.29 14.50
N LEU A 281 -13.85 5.65 15.76
CA LEU A 281 -14.62 4.84 16.71
C LEU A 281 -16.10 4.68 16.28
N ARG A 282 -16.71 5.72 15.70
CA ARG A 282 -18.07 5.61 15.14
C ARG A 282 -18.13 4.62 13.98
N GLU A 283 -17.11 4.60 13.13
CA GLU A 283 -17.01 3.65 12.03
C GLU A 283 -16.79 2.21 12.53
N LEU A 284 -15.99 2.00 13.59
CA LEU A 284 -15.87 0.70 14.23
C LEU A 284 -17.22 0.24 14.80
N GLN A 285 -17.97 1.13 15.44
CA GLN A 285 -19.29 0.82 15.99
C GLN A 285 -20.28 0.43 14.89
N ALA A 286 -20.29 1.17 13.79
CA ALA A 286 -21.07 0.83 12.60
C ALA A 286 -20.63 -0.51 11.98
N GLY A 287 -19.36 -0.87 12.12
CA GLY A 287 -18.75 -2.15 11.70
C GLY A 287 -19.00 -3.31 12.67
N GLY A 288 -19.82 -3.14 13.71
CA GLY A 288 -20.21 -4.19 14.64
C GLY A 288 -19.38 -4.30 15.93
N PHE A 289 -18.52 -3.33 16.24
CA PHE A 289 -17.80 -3.30 17.50
C PHE A 289 -18.69 -2.86 18.66
N THR A 290 -18.56 -3.53 19.80
CA THR A 290 -19.08 -3.04 21.08
C THR A 290 -18.13 -1.97 21.61
N LEU A 291 -18.59 -0.70 21.68
CA LEU A 291 -17.80 0.41 22.21
C LEU A 291 -17.93 0.49 23.73
N ILE A 292 -16.82 0.55 24.43
CA ILE A 292 -16.74 0.74 25.88
C ILE A 292 -15.85 1.96 26.16
N GLY A 293 -16.48 3.01 26.67
CA GLY A 293 -15.81 4.21 27.12
C GLY A 293 -15.41 4.08 28.60
N LEU A 294 -14.17 4.44 28.91
CA LEU A 294 -13.60 4.39 30.25
C LEU A 294 -13.21 5.80 30.67
N SER A 295 -13.73 6.29 31.79
CA SER A 295 -13.26 7.53 32.39
C SER A 295 -11.88 7.34 33.04
N PRO A 296 -11.08 8.41 33.21
CA PRO A 296 -9.83 8.33 33.95
C PRO A 296 -10.00 7.82 35.38
N GLU A 297 -11.16 8.03 35.98
CA GLU A 297 -11.51 7.57 37.35
C GLU A 297 -11.78 6.08 37.37
N GLU A 298 -12.59 5.55 36.45
CA GLU A 298 -12.84 4.11 36.29
C GLU A 298 -11.56 3.33 35.98
N LEU A 299 -10.59 3.93 35.30
CA LEU A 299 -9.28 3.32 35.08
C LEU A 299 -8.41 3.25 36.35
N ARG A 300 -8.71 4.06 37.39
CA ARG A 300 -7.97 4.09 38.68
C ARG A 300 -8.55 3.17 39.71
N GLU A 301 -9.85 2.87 39.71
CA GLU A 301 -10.58 2.22 40.79
C GLU A 301 -11.00 0.77 40.51
N SER A 302 -11.40 0.08 41.60
CA SER A 302 -11.86 -1.32 41.60
C SER A 302 -13.24 -1.55 40.94
N GLU A 303 -13.98 -0.51 40.58
CA GLU A 303 -15.23 -0.60 39.78
C GLU A 303 -15.00 -1.15 38.37
N SER A 304 -13.76 -1.20 37.96
CA SER A 304 -13.30 -1.88 36.76
C SER A 304 -13.77 -3.35 36.65
N ALA A 305 -14.07 -4.02 37.78
CA ALA A 305 -14.42 -5.47 37.76
C ALA A 305 -15.67 -5.78 36.93
N ARG A 306 -16.69 -4.91 36.96
CA ARG A 306 -17.92 -5.09 36.16
C ARG A 306 -17.67 -4.87 34.67
N ILE A 307 -16.88 -3.86 34.33
CA ILE A 307 -16.54 -3.57 32.93
C ILE A 307 -15.64 -4.69 32.38
N LEU A 308 -14.68 -5.18 33.19
CA LEU A 308 -13.83 -6.31 32.84
C LEU A 308 -14.66 -7.56 32.51
N SER A 309 -15.73 -7.86 33.30
CA SER A 309 -16.63 -9.00 33.02
C SER A 309 -17.34 -8.84 31.69
N VAL A 310 -17.91 -7.67 31.41
CA VAL A 310 -18.59 -7.36 30.15
C VAL A 310 -17.66 -7.53 28.95
N VAL A 311 -16.43 -6.99 29.03
CA VAL A 311 -15.45 -7.12 27.93
C VAL A 311 -15.08 -8.58 27.70
N ARG A 312 -14.81 -9.33 28.76
CA ARG A 312 -14.48 -10.76 28.68
C ARG A 312 -15.63 -11.59 28.09
N GLU A 313 -16.86 -11.35 28.54
CA GLU A 313 -18.04 -12.03 28.02
C GLU A 313 -18.26 -11.75 26.53
N THR A 314 -18.11 -10.50 26.11
CA THR A 314 -18.25 -10.08 24.70
C THR A 314 -17.19 -10.74 23.83
N LEU A 315 -15.92 -10.70 24.25
CA LEU A 315 -14.83 -11.36 23.51
C LEU A 315 -15.01 -12.90 23.50
N ALA A 316 -15.48 -13.50 24.58
CA ALA A 316 -15.76 -14.95 24.64
C ALA A 316 -16.91 -15.36 23.72
N ALA A 317 -17.86 -14.44 23.45
CA ALA A 317 -18.91 -14.63 22.45
C ALA A 317 -18.42 -14.50 21.00
N GLY A 318 -17.13 -14.15 20.79
CA GLY A 318 -16.54 -13.92 19.47
C GLY A 318 -16.81 -12.53 18.91
N GLU A 319 -17.40 -11.62 19.69
CA GLU A 319 -17.73 -10.27 19.26
C GLU A 319 -16.55 -9.31 19.44
N PRO A 320 -16.29 -8.39 18.49
CA PRO A 320 -15.20 -7.43 18.61
C PRO A 320 -15.55 -6.30 19.58
N VAL A 321 -14.56 -5.87 20.37
CA VAL A 321 -14.68 -4.82 21.38
C VAL A 321 -13.72 -3.67 21.09
N ALA A 322 -14.16 -2.43 21.25
CA ALA A 322 -13.31 -1.26 21.23
C ALA A 322 -13.36 -0.50 22.57
N LEU A 323 -12.20 -0.37 23.20
CA LEU A 323 -11.99 0.39 24.43
C LEU A 323 -11.51 1.81 24.07
N THR A 324 -12.07 2.82 24.69
CA THR A 324 -11.63 4.20 24.53
C THR A 324 -11.68 4.97 25.84
N VAL A 325 -10.81 5.97 25.97
CA VAL A 325 -10.84 6.88 27.12
C VAL A 325 -11.81 8.01 26.82
N VAL A 326 -12.80 8.20 27.70
CA VAL A 326 -13.79 9.27 27.61
C VAL A 326 -13.42 10.37 28.60
N ALA A 327 -12.90 11.49 28.09
CA ALA A 327 -12.64 12.68 28.87
C ALA A 327 -12.97 13.91 28.01
N GLU A 328 -13.63 14.92 28.58
CA GLU A 328 -13.89 16.19 27.88
C GLU A 328 -12.61 16.97 27.60
N THR A 329 -11.67 16.94 28.52
CA THR A 329 -10.30 17.45 28.40
C THR A 329 -9.36 16.53 29.18
N VAL A 330 -8.23 16.16 28.59
CA VAL A 330 -7.16 15.45 29.28
C VAL A 330 -6.07 16.45 29.64
N ASP A 331 -5.74 16.55 30.96
CA ASP A 331 -4.55 17.28 31.37
C ASP A 331 -3.32 16.57 30.81
N PRO A 332 -2.47 17.23 29.99
CA PRO A 332 -1.25 16.62 29.46
C PRO A 332 -0.35 15.97 30.52
N ARG A 333 -0.40 16.44 31.76
CA ARG A 333 0.38 15.89 32.89
C ARG A 333 -0.15 14.51 33.34
N GLU A 334 -1.42 14.21 33.10
CA GLU A 334 -2.05 12.94 33.48
C GLU A 334 -2.03 11.92 32.32
N ALA A 335 -1.69 12.33 31.11
CA ALA A 335 -1.73 11.49 29.92
C ALA A 335 -0.94 10.17 30.10
N GLY A 336 0.29 10.24 30.61
CA GLY A 336 1.10 9.04 30.88
C GLY A 336 0.51 8.11 31.93
N ALA A 337 -0.20 8.65 32.95
CA ALA A 337 -0.87 7.83 33.96
C ALA A 337 -2.11 7.13 33.36
N ILE A 338 -2.85 7.80 32.48
CA ILE A 338 -4.00 7.24 31.77
C ILE A 338 -3.56 6.08 30.90
N VAL A 339 -2.47 6.25 30.11
CA VAL A 339 -1.92 5.21 29.25
C VAL A 339 -1.51 3.98 30.07
N ARG A 340 -0.76 4.16 31.17
CA ARG A 340 -0.38 3.05 32.08
C ARG A 340 -1.58 2.32 32.70
N ASN A 341 -2.62 3.06 33.09
CA ASN A 341 -3.82 2.46 33.66
C ASN A 341 -4.63 1.70 32.60
N LEU A 342 -4.73 2.26 31.39
CA LEU A 342 -5.37 1.58 30.26
C LEU A 342 -4.63 0.28 29.88
N GLY A 343 -3.31 0.31 29.81
CA GLY A 343 -2.49 -0.89 29.59
C GLY A 343 -2.69 -1.95 30.68
N ARG A 344 -2.75 -1.54 31.96
CA ARG A 344 -3.07 -2.43 33.08
C ARG A 344 -4.48 -3.03 32.96
N PHE A 345 -5.45 -2.21 32.57
CA PHE A 345 -6.83 -2.66 32.36
C PHE A 345 -6.89 -3.73 31.25
N VAL A 346 -6.20 -3.52 30.13
CA VAL A 346 -6.11 -4.49 29.02
C VAL A 346 -5.40 -5.78 29.46
N SER A 347 -4.31 -5.67 30.20
CA SER A 347 -3.63 -6.83 30.77
C SER A 347 -4.56 -7.65 31.69
N ASN A 348 -5.34 -6.98 32.53
CA ASN A 348 -6.31 -7.64 33.41
C ASN A 348 -7.44 -8.33 32.61
N ILE A 349 -7.89 -7.80 31.46
CA ILE A 349 -8.87 -8.47 30.60
C ILE A 349 -8.33 -9.85 30.17
N LEU A 350 -7.05 -9.92 29.81
CA LEU A 350 -6.43 -11.08 29.19
C LEU A 350 -5.69 -11.99 30.20
N ASP A 351 -5.75 -11.66 31.51
CA ASP A 351 -5.16 -12.50 32.55
C ASP A 351 -6.00 -13.77 32.80
N PRO A 352 -5.44 -14.96 32.55
CA PRO A 352 -6.14 -16.22 32.75
C PRO A 352 -6.39 -16.54 34.22
N HIS A 353 -5.67 -15.92 35.17
CA HIS A 353 -5.77 -16.14 36.58
C HIS A 353 -6.69 -15.18 37.35
N GLY A 354 -7.22 -14.16 36.66
CA GLY A 354 -8.09 -13.13 37.20
C GLY A 354 -9.57 -13.54 37.39
N ALA A 355 -9.94 -14.81 37.23
CA ALA A 355 -11.29 -15.32 37.54
C ALA A 355 -11.49 -15.49 39.04
N ALA A 356 -12.69 -15.19 39.55
CA ALA A 356 -13.05 -15.39 40.94
C ALA A 356 -12.80 -16.85 41.39
N PRO A 357 -12.39 -17.11 42.64
CA PRO A 357 -11.93 -18.42 43.10
C PRO A 357 -12.95 -19.56 42.98
N ASP A 358 -14.21 -19.28 42.70
CA ASP A 358 -15.31 -20.26 42.69
C ASP A 358 -16.08 -20.38 41.35
N GLY A 359 -15.55 -19.81 40.21
CA GLY A 359 -16.16 -19.93 38.87
C GLY A 359 -15.50 -20.97 37.98
N PRO A 360 -16.22 -21.58 37.01
CA PRO A 360 -15.57 -22.42 36.01
C PRO A 360 -14.50 -21.64 35.29
N ALA A 361 -13.32 -22.26 35.05
CA ALA A 361 -12.21 -21.61 34.34
C ALA A 361 -12.69 -21.09 32.98
N ALA A 362 -12.82 -19.76 32.86
CA ALA A 362 -13.20 -19.14 31.61
C ALA A 362 -12.06 -19.40 30.61
N VAL A 363 -12.38 -20.01 29.48
CA VAL A 363 -11.44 -20.13 28.36
C VAL A 363 -11.12 -18.71 27.89
N VAL A 364 -9.94 -18.21 28.25
CA VAL A 364 -9.47 -16.91 27.80
C VAL A 364 -9.13 -17.03 26.32
N VAL A 365 -10.03 -16.58 25.46
CA VAL A 365 -9.76 -16.45 24.04
C VAL A 365 -8.81 -15.27 23.87
N LEU A 366 -7.59 -15.51 23.41
CA LEU A 366 -6.64 -14.44 23.09
C LEU A 366 -7.09 -13.67 21.83
N PRO A 367 -7.53 -12.41 21.94
CA PRO A 367 -7.96 -11.63 20.77
C PRO A 367 -6.77 -11.16 19.96
N ASP A 368 -7.00 -10.91 18.67
CA ASP A 368 -6.13 -10.04 17.88
C ASP A 368 -6.33 -8.58 18.33
N LEU A 369 -5.33 -7.73 18.07
CA LEU A 369 -5.30 -6.38 18.65
C LEU A 369 -5.36 -5.29 17.57
N ILE A 370 -6.03 -4.17 17.89
CA ILE A 370 -5.88 -2.91 17.17
C ILE A 370 -5.51 -1.83 18.20
N LEU A 371 -4.35 -1.21 18.04
CA LEU A 371 -3.78 -0.27 19.01
C LEU A 371 -3.56 1.08 18.35
N THR A 372 -4.06 2.16 18.98
CA THR A 372 -3.87 3.51 18.46
C THR A 372 -3.09 4.40 19.43
N GLY A 373 -2.12 5.14 18.86
CA GLY A 373 -1.17 5.95 19.61
C GLY A 373 0.07 5.14 20.01
N GLY A 374 1.26 5.65 19.71
CA GLY A 374 2.52 4.93 19.93
C GLY A 374 2.73 4.53 21.39
N GLU A 375 2.46 5.44 22.33
CA GLU A 375 2.58 5.17 23.78
C GLU A 375 1.58 4.10 24.25
N THR A 376 0.33 4.17 23.79
CA THR A 376 -0.71 3.18 24.16
C THR A 376 -0.36 1.82 23.59
N ALA A 377 0.07 1.76 22.32
CA ALA A 377 0.46 0.52 21.69
C ALA A 377 1.64 -0.13 22.43
N ARG A 378 2.67 0.66 22.72
CA ARG A 378 3.85 0.20 23.45
C ARG A 378 3.51 -0.34 24.84
N GLU A 379 2.76 0.40 25.65
CA GLU A 379 2.36 0.00 27.00
C GLU A 379 1.54 -1.30 26.99
N VAL A 380 0.59 -1.44 26.04
CA VAL A 380 -0.23 -2.65 25.92
C VAL A 380 0.62 -3.85 25.54
N LEU A 381 1.50 -3.72 24.53
CA LEU A 381 2.35 -4.80 24.05
C LEU A 381 3.31 -5.29 25.15
N GLU A 382 3.96 -4.39 25.88
CA GLU A 382 4.86 -4.74 26.99
C GLU A 382 4.13 -5.51 28.10
N ARG A 383 2.94 -5.05 28.50
CA ARG A 383 2.16 -5.72 29.56
C ARG A 383 1.66 -7.09 29.15
N LEU A 384 1.43 -7.31 27.86
CA LEU A 384 1.03 -8.59 27.32
C LEU A 384 2.23 -9.52 27.06
N GLY A 385 3.46 -9.08 27.32
CA GLY A 385 4.68 -9.85 27.12
C GLY A 385 5.08 -10.01 25.66
N ILE A 386 4.49 -9.23 24.73
CA ILE A 386 4.87 -9.21 23.31
C ILE A 386 6.18 -8.43 23.22
N ARG A 387 7.22 -9.04 22.68
CA ARG A 387 8.57 -8.46 22.60
C ARG A 387 9.00 -8.13 21.18
N ALA A 388 8.36 -8.76 20.20
CA ALA A 388 8.71 -8.56 18.80
C ALA A 388 7.49 -8.66 17.89
N LEU A 389 7.55 -7.94 16.78
CA LEU A 389 6.54 -7.88 15.76
C LEU A 389 7.18 -7.99 14.37
N GLU A 390 6.54 -8.71 13.47
CA GLU A 390 6.88 -8.84 12.06
C GLU A 390 5.84 -8.05 11.25
N PRO A 391 6.18 -6.93 10.61
CA PRO A 391 5.26 -6.17 9.78
C PRO A 391 4.82 -6.98 8.56
N LEU A 392 3.49 -7.06 8.35
CA LEU A 392 2.88 -7.80 7.24
C LEU A 392 2.35 -6.89 6.13
N GLY A 393 2.28 -5.59 6.36
CA GLY A 393 1.83 -4.57 5.43
C GLY A 393 1.03 -3.45 6.09
N ALA A 394 0.81 -2.37 5.35
CA ALA A 394 0.03 -1.22 5.79
C ALA A 394 -1.27 -1.10 4.98
N GLU A 395 -2.34 -0.72 5.66
CA GLU A 395 -3.64 -0.44 5.02
C GLU A 395 -3.74 1.03 4.60
N GLN A 396 -3.10 1.90 5.37
CA GLN A 396 -2.90 3.32 5.07
C GLN A 396 -1.54 3.74 5.60
N HIS A 397 -1.05 4.91 5.20
CA HIS A 397 0.22 5.44 5.74
C HIS A 397 0.21 5.44 7.28
N GLY A 398 1.16 4.71 7.87
CA GLY A 398 1.30 4.53 9.31
C GLY A 398 0.29 3.58 9.98
N ALA A 399 -0.67 2.99 9.25
CA ALA A 399 -1.60 1.98 9.77
C ALA A 399 -1.13 0.58 9.35
N VAL A 400 -0.36 -0.08 10.21
CA VAL A 400 0.40 -1.31 9.91
C VAL A 400 -0.23 -2.52 10.61
N VAL A 401 -0.36 -3.64 9.91
CA VAL A 401 -0.68 -4.94 10.49
C VAL A 401 0.61 -5.75 10.62
N SER A 402 0.85 -6.28 11.81
CA SER A 402 2.03 -7.09 12.15
C SER A 402 1.63 -8.42 12.78
N LEU A 403 2.49 -9.41 12.67
CA LEU A 403 2.42 -10.67 13.41
C LEU A 403 3.29 -10.55 14.67
N ALA A 404 2.70 -10.75 15.83
CA ALA A 404 3.41 -10.77 17.10
C ALA A 404 4.07 -12.14 17.34
N ASP A 405 5.10 -12.16 18.20
CA ASP A 405 5.83 -13.37 18.60
C ASP A 405 4.97 -14.41 19.34
N ASP A 406 3.81 -14.02 19.87
CA ASP A 406 2.80 -14.92 20.47
C ASP A 406 1.72 -15.39 19.45
N GLY A 407 1.87 -15.05 18.19
CA GLY A 407 0.98 -15.45 17.09
C GLY A 407 -0.31 -14.63 16.96
N ARG A 408 -0.45 -13.50 17.67
CA ARG A 408 -1.54 -12.53 17.46
C ARG A 408 -1.26 -11.66 16.26
N LEU A 409 -2.31 -11.24 15.55
CA LEU A 409 -2.24 -10.13 14.61
C LEU A 409 -2.45 -8.83 15.37
N VAL A 410 -1.60 -7.86 15.10
CA VAL A 410 -1.60 -6.56 15.78
C VAL A 410 -1.67 -5.46 14.72
N GLY A 411 -2.81 -4.79 14.63
CA GLY A 411 -2.96 -3.56 13.87
C GLY A 411 -2.53 -2.36 14.70
N THR A 412 -1.63 -1.53 14.19
CA THR A 412 -1.14 -0.33 14.90
C THR A 412 -1.27 0.91 14.05
N LYS A 413 -1.55 2.05 14.69
CA LYS A 413 -1.72 3.33 14.02
C LYS A 413 -1.36 4.50 14.93
N PRO A 414 -0.63 5.54 14.44
CA PRO A 414 -0.47 6.80 15.16
C PRO A 414 -1.84 7.43 15.47
N GLY A 415 -1.99 8.05 16.65
CA GLY A 415 -3.28 8.54 17.14
C GLY A 415 -4.00 9.52 16.21
N SER A 416 -3.26 10.38 15.49
CA SER A 416 -3.79 11.45 14.62
C SER A 416 -3.77 11.09 13.13
N PHE A 417 -3.35 9.88 12.76
CA PHE A 417 -3.20 9.46 11.36
C PHE A 417 -4.40 8.66 10.86
N GLY A 418 -4.50 8.58 9.54
CA GLY A 418 -5.53 7.82 8.84
C GLY A 418 -6.86 8.58 8.70
N ASP A 419 -7.64 8.18 7.73
CA ASP A 419 -9.02 8.66 7.54
C ASP A 419 -10.00 8.07 8.57
N ASP A 420 -11.27 8.37 8.43
CA ASP A 420 -12.30 7.91 9.36
C ASP A 420 -12.46 6.39 9.37
N HIS A 421 -12.06 5.69 8.29
CA HIS A 421 -12.16 4.22 8.15
C HIS A 421 -10.89 3.46 8.54
N ALA A 422 -9.80 4.12 8.91
CA ALA A 422 -8.50 3.50 9.14
C ALA A 422 -8.55 2.31 10.13
N LEU A 423 -9.28 2.44 11.25
CA LEU A 423 -9.42 1.34 12.21
C LEU A 423 -10.28 0.20 11.67
N LEU A 424 -11.32 0.49 10.90
CA LEU A 424 -12.17 -0.52 10.29
C LEU A 424 -11.41 -1.27 9.18
N GLN A 425 -10.53 -0.62 8.46
CA GLN A 425 -9.65 -1.26 7.47
C GLN A 425 -8.63 -2.19 8.15
N LEU A 426 -7.99 -1.76 9.23
CA LEU A 426 -7.13 -2.64 10.04
C LEU A 426 -7.89 -3.88 10.52
N TYR A 427 -9.13 -3.71 10.99
CA TYR A 427 -9.98 -4.83 11.39
C TYR A 427 -10.25 -5.80 10.23
N ARG A 428 -10.66 -5.30 9.07
CA ARG A 428 -10.91 -6.11 7.88
C ARG A 428 -9.67 -6.85 7.41
N SER A 429 -8.52 -6.20 7.46
CA SER A 429 -7.22 -6.79 7.11
C SER A 429 -6.85 -7.92 8.08
N ILE A 430 -7.00 -7.72 9.38
CA ILE A 430 -6.80 -8.77 10.39
C ILE A 430 -7.71 -9.98 10.11
N GLN A 431 -9.01 -9.75 9.84
CA GLN A 431 -9.96 -10.80 9.52
C GLN A 431 -9.59 -11.55 8.24
N SER A 432 -9.24 -10.84 7.19
CA SER A 432 -8.81 -11.42 5.91
C SER A 432 -7.57 -12.30 6.07
N ARG A 433 -6.54 -11.82 6.80
CA ARG A 433 -5.30 -12.56 7.05
C ARG A 433 -5.53 -13.80 7.93
N ARG A 434 -6.54 -13.81 8.79
CA ARG A 434 -6.95 -15.02 9.57
C ARG A 434 -7.70 -16.04 8.70
N ALA A 435 -8.49 -15.58 7.73
CA ALA A 435 -9.22 -16.45 6.80
C ALA A 435 -8.26 -17.16 5.82
N THR A 436 -7.18 -16.49 5.41
CA THR A 436 -6.14 -17.00 4.51
C THR A 436 -4.99 -17.67 5.30
N LYS A 437 -5.19 -18.89 5.81
CA LYS A 437 -4.10 -19.64 6.42
C LYS A 437 -3.28 -20.34 5.34
N PRO A 438 -1.93 -20.24 5.32
CA PRO A 438 -1.11 -21.11 4.47
C PRO A 438 -1.31 -22.56 4.88
N ALA A 439 -1.65 -23.43 3.93
CA ALA A 439 -1.66 -24.86 4.12
C ALA A 439 -0.23 -25.27 4.52
N GLY A 440 -0.11 -25.89 5.69
CA GLY A 440 1.17 -26.36 6.21
C GLY A 440 1.87 -27.25 5.18
N THR A 441 3.12 -26.99 4.93
CA THR A 441 4.03 -27.84 4.17
C THR A 441 4.07 -29.22 4.77
N ALA A 442 3.33 -30.16 4.17
CA ALA A 442 3.53 -31.57 4.44
C ALA A 442 4.89 -31.95 3.86
N ARG A 443 5.86 -32.28 4.73
CA ARG A 443 7.10 -32.92 4.30
C ARG A 443 6.78 -34.20 3.57
N GLN A 444 7.17 -34.29 2.31
CA GLN A 444 7.32 -35.56 1.61
C GLN A 444 8.54 -36.30 2.19
N GLU A 445 8.30 -37.41 2.84
CA GLU A 445 9.38 -38.38 3.12
C GLU A 445 9.86 -39.03 1.82
N PRO A 446 11.16 -39.36 1.72
CA PRO A 446 11.70 -40.05 0.56
C PRO A 446 11.06 -41.41 0.41
N LEU A 447 10.50 -41.69 -0.76
CA LEU A 447 9.95 -43.01 -1.14
C LEU A 447 11.04 -44.08 -1.19
N ASP A 448 10.91 -45.12 -0.40
CA ASP A 448 11.67 -46.37 -0.47
C ASP A 448 11.35 -47.10 -1.81
N PRO A 449 12.35 -47.47 -2.61
CA PRO A 449 12.12 -48.08 -3.95
C PRO A 449 11.63 -49.54 -3.96
N SER A 450 11.18 -50.11 -2.83
CA SER A 450 10.92 -51.54 -2.77
C SER A 450 9.45 -51.97 -2.50
N ALA A 451 8.45 -51.07 -2.61
CA ALA A 451 7.04 -51.46 -2.43
C ALA A 451 6.36 -51.79 -3.77
N LYS A 452 5.90 -53.01 -3.90
CA LYS A 452 5.31 -53.65 -5.08
C LYS A 452 3.99 -53.01 -5.51
N SER A 453 3.87 -52.89 -6.85
CA SER A 453 2.66 -52.63 -7.65
C SER A 453 1.42 -53.40 -7.23
N GLY A 454 0.31 -52.70 -6.85
CA GLY A 454 -1.00 -53.39 -6.68
C GLY A 454 -2.18 -52.52 -6.25
N GLU A 455 -1.95 -51.34 -5.70
CA GLU A 455 -3.05 -50.54 -5.11
C GLU A 455 -3.24 -49.11 -5.74
N THR A 456 -2.56 -48.84 -6.87
CA THR A 456 -2.44 -47.47 -7.40
C THR A 456 -3.63 -47.02 -8.26
N MET A 457 -4.55 -47.93 -8.63
CA MET A 457 -5.66 -47.58 -9.53
C MET A 457 -6.92 -47.07 -8.81
N ASN A 458 -7.12 -47.45 -7.58
CA ASN A 458 -8.31 -47.00 -6.79
C ASN A 458 -8.10 -45.68 -6.07
N SER A 459 -6.84 -45.29 -5.79
CA SER A 459 -6.52 -44.00 -5.18
C SER A 459 -6.52 -42.84 -6.20
N VAL A 460 -6.14 -43.13 -7.46
CA VAL A 460 -6.15 -42.15 -8.55
C VAL A 460 -7.60 -41.80 -8.98
N LEU A 461 -8.50 -42.80 -9.00
CA LEU A 461 -9.92 -42.55 -9.29
C LEU A 461 -10.63 -41.79 -8.15
N LYS A 462 -10.25 -42.02 -6.90
CA LYS A 462 -10.80 -41.29 -5.74
C LYS A 462 -10.25 -39.86 -5.62
N ALA A 463 -9.02 -39.62 -6.05
CA ALA A 463 -8.44 -38.27 -6.14
C ALA A 463 -9.04 -37.47 -7.32
N ALA A 464 -9.38 -38.15 -8.42
CA ALA A 464 -10.07 -37.51 -9.56
C ALA A 464 -11.54 -37.15 -9.24
N GLU A 465 -12.24 -37.95 -8.40
CA GLU A 465 -13.59 -37.61 -7.93
C GLU A 465 -13.64 -36.51 -6.84
N LEU A 466 -12.57 -36.30 -6.08
CA LEU A 466 -12.46 -35.21 -5.08
C LEU A 466 -12.07 -33.84 -5.69
N ASN A 467 -11.47 -33.83 -6.89
CA ASN A 467 -11.12 -32.59 -7.59
C ASN A 467 -12.24 -32.07 -8.53
N ALA A 468 -13.42 -32.68 -8.54
CA ALA A 468 -14.52 -32.34 -9.45
C ALA A 468 -15.58 -31.38 -8.83
N THR A 469 -15.33 -30.71 -7.70
CA THR A 469 -16.38 -29.91 -7.01
C THR A 469 -15.97 -28.55 -6.44
N GLU A 470 -14.82 -27.97 -6.79
CA GLU A 470 -14.64 -26.51 -6.61
C GLU A 470 -14.34 -25.89 -7.98
N GLN A 471 -15.37 -25.41 -8.67
CA GLN A 471 -15.18 -24.59 -9.85
C GLN A 471 -14.43 -23.32 -9.43
N ASP A 472 -13.25 -23.09 -10.04
CA ASP A 472 -12.50 -21.85 -9.86
C ASP A 472 -13.35 -20.65 -10.32
N THR A 473 -13.80 -19.85 -9.37
CA THR A 473 -14.73 -18.73 -9.60
C THR A 473 -14.03 -17.45 -10.03
N ARG A 474 -12.70 -17.42 -10.08
CA ARG A 474 -11.94 -16.24 -10.54
C ARG A 474 -12.20 -15.96 -12.01
N PRO A 475 -12.41 -14.71 -12.43
CA PRO A 475 -12.57 -14.36 -13.83
C PRO A 475 -11.31 -14.64 -14.66
N VAL A 476 -11.48 -15.06 -15.90
CA VAL A 476 -10.38 -15.12 -16.88
C VAL A 476 -10.21 -13.74 -17.50
N ILE A 477 -9.00 -13.19 -17.45
CA ILE A 477 -8.68 -11.86 -18.00
C ILE A 477 -7.72 -12.03 -19.19
N ALA A 478 -8.15 -11.55 -20.35
CA ALA A 478 -7.28 -11.44 -21.52
C ALA A 478 -6.31 -10.28 -21.35
N VAL A 479 -5.00 -10.54 -21.39
CA VAL A 479 -3.96 -9.52 -21.26
C VAL A 479 -3.32 -9.32 -22.62
N THR A 480 -3.51 -8.15 -23.27
CA THR A 480 -2.81 -7.89 -24.54
C THR A 480 -1.41 -7.34 -24.27
N MET A 481 -0.39 -7.91 -24.92
CA MET A 481 1.01 -7.50 -24.79
C MET A 481 1.28 -6.06 -25.29
N GLY A 482 0.37 -5.50 -26.12
CA GLY A 482 0.52 -4.16 -26.69
C GLY A 482 1.60 -4.08 -27.76
N ASP A 483 2.29 -2.93 -27.87
CA ASP A 483 3.35 -2.73 -28.86
C ASP A 483 4.62 -3.49 -28.47
N GLY A 484 4.99 -4.48 -29.31
CA GLY A 484 6.15 -5.35 -29.07
C GLY A 484 7.51 -4.61 -29.16
N ALA A 485 7.59 -3.42 -29.70
CA ALA A 485 8.81 -2.60 -29.75
C ALA A 485 8.91 -1.63 -28.54
N GLY A 486 7.83 -1.48 -27.75
CA GLY A 486 7.77 -0.67 -26.53
C GLY A 486 7.93 -1.48 -25.26
N VAL A 487 7.60 -0.88 -24.10
CA VAL A 487 7.66 -1.54 -22.77
C VAL A 487 6.57 -2.60 -22.54
N GLY A 488 5.65 -2.79 -23.49
CA GLY A 488 4.53 -3.74 -23.39
C GLY A 488 4.94 -5.14 -22.91
N PRO A 489 5.95 -5.80 -23.53
CA PRO A 489 6.45 -7.11 -23.07
C PRO A 489 6.95 -7.11 -21.62
N GLU A 490 7.71 -6.07 -21.22
CA GLU A 490 8.30 -5.96 -19.89
C GLU A 490 7.21 -5.76 -18.81
N VAL A 491 6.27 -4.80 -19.03
CA VAL A 491 5.18 -4.55 -18.06
C VAL A 491 4.25 -5.76 -17.94
N THR A 492 4.03 -6.50 -19.02
CA THR A 492 3.20 -7.71 -19.00
C THR A 492 3.86 -8.81 -18.17
N VAL A 493 5.13 -9.13 -18.44
CA VAL A 493 5.86 -10.15 -17.68
C VAL A 493 5.98 -9.76 -16.22
N GLY A 494 6.41 -8.54 -15.93
CA GLY A 494 6.59 -8.08 -14.54
C GLY A 494 5.29 -8.08 -13.74
N ALA A 495 4.17 -7.68 -14.34
CA ALA A 495 2.87 -7.72 -13.68
C ALA A 495 2.38 -9.15 -13.41
N LEU A 496 2.61 -10.09 -14.36
CA LEU A 496 2.16 -11.48 -14.21
C LEU A 496 3.07 -12.33 -13.31
N LEU A 497 4.27 -11.87 -13.00
CA LEU A 497 5.12 -12.48 -11.98
C LEU A 497 4.81 -11.97 -10.56
N ALA A 498 4.01 -10.91 -10.42
CA ALA A 498 3.58 -10.44 -9.12
C ALA A 498 2.66 -11.48 -8.45
N GLU A 499 2.90 -11.76 -7.18
CA GLU A 499 2.23 -12.82 -6.41
C GLU A 499 0.69 -12.66 -6.40
N ASN A 500 0.19 -11.43 -6.42
CA ASN A 500 -1.24 -11.13 -6.41
C ASN A 500 -1.92 -11.27 -7.78
N ALA A 501 -1.19 -11.37 -8.89
CA ALA A 501 -1.78 -11.44 -10.23
C ALA A 501 -2.70 -12.66 -10.41
N TYR A 502 -2.34 -13.79 -9.80
CA TYR A 502 -3.12 -15.04 -9.87
C TYR A 502 -4.09 -15.23 -8.69
N ARG A 503 -4.07 -14.36 -7.70
CA ARG A 503 -4.99 -14.40 -6.56
C ARG A 503 -6.42 -14.01 -6.97
N ASP A 504 -6.53 -12.94 -7.75
CA ASP A 504 -7.80 -12.28 -8.04
C ASP A 504 -8.38 -12.67 -9.42
N CYS A 505 -7.54 -13.19 -10.33
CA CYS A 505 -7.96 -13.61 -11.67
C CYS A 505 -7.13 -14.77 -12.24
N ARG A 506 -7.52 -15.18 -13.45
CA ARG A 506 -6.85 -16.17 -14.30
C ARG A 506 -6.37 -15.47 -15.58
N PRO A 507 -5.14 -14.95 -15.62
CA PRO A 507 -4.66 -14.18 -16.77
C PRO A 507 -4.24 -15.08 -17.93
N VAL A 508 -4.63 -14.69 -19.16
CA VAL A 508 -4.15 -15.27 -20.43
C VAL A 508 -3.61 -14.16 -21.30
N VAL A 509 -2.35 -14.24 -21.69
CA VAL A 509 -1.71 -13.24 -22.55
C VAL A 509 -2.03 -13.50 -24.02
N ILE A 510 -2.33 -12.43 -24.75
CA ILE A 510 -2.37 -12.42 -26.20
C ILE A 510 -1.18 -11.58 -26.66
N GLY A 511 -0.17 -12.24 -27.22
CA GLY A 511 1.12 -11.60 -27.51
C GLY A 511 2.06 -12.52 -28.26
N ASP A 512 3.33 -12.20 -28.22
CA ASP A 512 4.41 -12.95 -28.88
C ASP A 512 5.33 -13.56 -27.80
N VAL A 513 5.48 -14.86 -27.80
CA VAL A 513 6.27 -15.64 -26.82
C VAL A 513 7.72 -15.15 -26.78
N TYR A 514 8.35 -14.98 -27.94
CA TYR A 514 9.75 -14.56 -28.02
C TYR A 514 9.96 -13.14 -27.45
N ARG A 515 9.02 -12.21 -27.71
CA ARG A 515 9.11 -10.84 -27.15
C ARG A 515 8.92 -10.84 -25.63
N LEU A 516 8.04 -11.68 -25.11
CA LEU A 516 7.87 -11.83 -23.65
C LEU A 516 9.12 -12.44 -23.00
N GLU A 517 9.76 -13.45 -23.65
CA GLU A 517 11.06 -13.98 -23.20
C GLU A 517 12.16 -12.91 -23.17
N LEU A 518 12.18 -12.03 -24.19
CA LEU A 518 13.10 -10.89 -24.20
C LEU A 518 12.75 -9.86 -23.11
N GLY A 519 11.46 -9.64 -22.82
CA GLY A 519 10.99 -8.81 -21.71
C GLY A 519 11.44 -9.36 -20.36
N ALA A 520 11.25 -10.67 -20.11
CA ALA A 520 11.74 -11.36 -18.93
C ALA A 520 13.26 -11.22 -18.76
N LYS A 521 13.99 -11.39 -19.87
CA LYS A 521 15.45 -11.22 -19.88
C LYS A 521 15.88 -9.79 -19.58
N ALA A 522 15.17 -8.78 -20.12
CA ALA A 522 15.45 -7.37 -19.85
C ALA A 522 15.23 -7.04 -18.35
N LEU A 523 14.16 -7.54 -17.76
CA LEU A 523 13.86 -7.40 -16.33
C LEU A 523 14.80 -8.23 -15.42
N GLY A 524 15.59 -9.15 -15.99
CA GLY A 524 16.45 -10.04 -15.20
C GLY A 524 15.70 -11.13 -14.43
N VAL A 525 14.46 -11.45 -14.83
CA VAL A 525 13.59 -12.41 -14.13
C VAL A 525 13.45 -13.72 -14.92
N GLN A 526 13.06 -14.80 -14.22
CA GLN A 526 12.68 -16.06 -14.84
C GLN A 526 11.16 -16.22 -14.86
N ALA A 527 10.59 -16.56 -16.00
CA ALA A 527 9.17 -16.83 -16.17
C ALA A 527 9.00 -18.12 -17.00
N ASP A 528 8.05 -18.97 -16.63
CA ASP A 528 7.61 -20.11 -17.44
C ASP A 528 6.59 -19.61 -18.48
N ILE A 529 7.05 -19.18 -19.65
CA ILE A 529 6.22 -18.65 -20.73
C ILE A 529 5.79 -19.79 -21.64
N VAL A 530 4.49 -20.11 -21.62
CA VAL A 530 3.94 -21.28 -22.29
C VAL A 530 2.95 -20.88 -23.37
N GLU A 531 3.23 -21.30 -24.62
CA GLU A 531 2.29 -21.12 -25.72
C GLU A 531 1.11 -22.07 -25.59
N ILE A 532 -0.09 -21.53 -25.73
CA ILE A 532 -1.37 -22.26 -25.77
C ILE A 532 -2.15 -21.88 -27.02
N GLN A 533 -3.03 -22.77 -27.50
CA GLN A 533 -3.88 -22.49 -28.64
C GLN A 533 -5.28 -22.03 -28.25
N ASP A 534 -5.72 -22.40 -27.05
CA ASP A 534 -7.06 -22.13 -26.52
C ASP A 534 -6.98 -21.79 -25.02
N VAL A 535 -7.90 -20.95 -24.55
CA VAL A 535 -8.00 -20.57 -23.12
C VAL A 535 -8.21 -21.79 -22.22
N ALA A 536 -8.86 -22.84 -22.72
CA ALA A 536 -9.09 -24.09 -21.99
C ALA A 536 -7.80 -24.90 -21.70
N GLU A 537 -6.70 -24.62 -22.43
CA GLU A 537 -5.39 -25.28 -22.21
C GLU A 537 -4.59 -24.58 -21.10
N ALA A 538 -5.05 -23.39 -20.66
CA ALA A 538 -4.31 -22.57 -19.71
C ALA A 538 -4.23 -23.22 -18.31
N VAL A 539 -3.04 -23.22 -17.73
CA VAL A 539 -2.77 -23.63 -16.35
C VAL A 539 -2.42 -22.38 -15.54
N PHE A 540 -3.26 -22.04 -14.57
CA PHE A 540 -3.17 -20.77 -13.82
C PHE A 540 -2.39 -20.95 -12.50
N GLU A 541 -1.07 -20.96 -12.63
CA GLU A 541 -0.14 -21.08 -11.51
C GLU A 541 0.79 -19.85 -11.46
N PRO A 542 1.13 -19.32 -10.29
CA PRO A 542 2.11 -18.23 -10.16
C PRO A 542 3.44 -18.57 -10.85
N GLY A 543 3.97 -17.63 -11.62
CA GLY A 543 5.21 -17.82 -12.38
C GLY A 543 5.04 -18.44 -13.76
N ARG A 544 3.85 -18.98 -14.10
CA ARG A 544 3.53 -19.53 -15.41
C ARG A 544 2.66 -18.54 -16.21
N ILE A 545 3.14 -18.09 -17.35
CA ILE A 545 2.47 -17.13 -18.24
C ILE A 545 1.95 -17.88 -19.47
N ASN A 546 0.64 -18.09 -19.55
CA ASN A 546 -0.03 -18.70 -20.69
C ASN A 546 -0.19 -17.68 -21.82
N VAL A 547 0.24 -17.99 -23.04
CA VAL A 547 0.29 -17.06 -24.18
C VAL A 547 -0.39 -17.64 -25.41
N ILE A 548 -1.41 -16.95 -25.91
CA ILE A 548 -1.94 -17.15 -27.27
C ILE A 548 -1.10 -16.30 -28.21
N ASP A 549 -0.26 -16.94 -29.03
CA ASP A 549 0.69 -16.28 -29.92
C ASP A 549 0.27 -16.42 -31.40
N PRO A 550 -0.25 -15.35 -32.04
CA PRO A 550 -0.61 -15.38 -33.46
C PRO A 550 0.57 -15.29 -34.41
N LYS A 551 1.84 -15.32 -33.95
CA LYS A 551 3.08 -15.32 -34.72
C LYS A 551 3.19 -14.15 -35.71
N LEU A 552 2.94 -12.93 -35.23
CA LEU A 552 2.89 -11.74 -36.06
C LEU A 552 4.16 -10.89 -36.01
N LEU A 553 5.09 -11.20 -35.10
CA LEU A 553 6.33 -10.43 -34.92
C LEU A 553 7.56 -11.21 -35.41
N SER A 554 8.46 -10.49 -36.06
CA SER A 554 9.78 -10.99 -36.41
C SER A 554 10.72 -10.96 -35.19
N HIS A 555 11.55 -11.98 -35.04
CA HIS A 555 12.60 -11.98 -34.02
C HIS A 555 13.62 -10.83 -34.18
N ALA A 556 13.66 -10.18 -35.36
CA ALA A 556 14.53 -9.05 -35.66
C ALA A 556 13.93 -7.69 -35.28
N LEU A 557 12.70 -7.65 -34.73
CA LEU A 557 12.05 -6.39 -34.33
C LEU A 557 12.90 -5.65 -33.27
N PRO A 558 13.37 -4.41 -33.54
CA PRO A 558 14.18 -3.68 -32.59
C PRO A 558 13.32 -3.09 -31.46
N TRP A 559 13.94 -2.88 -30.28
CA TRP A 559 13.35 -2.12 -29.21
C TRP A 559 13.39 -0.62 -29.48
N GLY A 560 12.38 0.13 -28.93
CA GLY A 560 12.36 1.58 -28.95
C GLY A 560 12.17 2.24 -30.33
N VAL A 561 11.68 1.49 -31.32
CA VAL A 561 11.51 1.97 -32.69
C VAL A 561 10.07 1.77 -33.16
N GLU A 562 9.48 2.84 -33.67
CA GLU A 562 8.13 2.80 -34.21
C GLU A 562 8.04 1.91 -35.46
N SER A 563 7.30 0.83 -35.37
CA SER A 563 7.21 -0.21 -36.41
C SER A 563 5.78 -0.50 -36.83
N ALA A 564 5.52 -0.56 -38.14
CA ALA A 564 4.23 -1.01 -38.69
C ALA A 564 3.93 -2.47 -38.29
N GLU A 565 4.96 -3.32 -38.20
CA GLU A 565 4.83 -4.72 -37.77
C GLU A 565 4.31 -4.81 -36.32
N ALA A 566 4.90 -4.03 -35.39
CA ALA A 566 4.46 -3.98 -34.00
C ALA A 566 3.04 -3.39 -33.87
N GLY A 567 2.71 -2.35 -34.68
CA GLY A 567 1.38 -1.78 -34.73
C GLY A 567 0.33 -2.76 -35.24
N ASN A 568 0.65 -3.53 -36.30
CA ASN A 568 -0.22 -4.58 -36.83
C ASN A 568 -0.44 -5.71 -35.79
N ALA A 569 0.62 -6.14 -35.12
CA ALA A 569 0.51 -7.17 -34.07
C ALA A 569 -0.39 -6.71 -32.94
N ALA A 570 -0.20 -5.48 -32.42
CA ALA A 570 -1.04 -4.91 -31.36
C ALA A 570 -2.51 -4.84 -31.78
N TYR A 571 -2.82 -4.46 -33.02
CA TYR A 571 -4.18 -4.50 -33.59
C TYR A 571 -4.81 -5.90 -33.47
N HIS A 572 -4.08 -6.93 -33.88
CA HIS A 572 -4.60 -8.29 -33.86
C HIS A 572 -4.70 -8.86 -32.44
N TYR A 573 -3.81 -8.49 -31.49
CA TYR A 573 -3.94 -8.88 -30.10
C TYR A 573 -5.23 -8.37 -29.50
N ILE A 574 -5.59 -7.10 -29.77
CA ILE A 574 -6.86 -6.50 -29.31
C ILE A 574 -8.03 -7.20 -29.98
N ARG A 575 -7.97 -7.50 -31.29
CA ARG A 575 -9.05 -8.21 -32.01
C ARG A 575 -9.31 -9.59 -31.38
N ILE A 576 -8.28 -10.37 -31.12
CA ILE A 576 -8.39 -11.68 -30.49
C ILE A 576 -9.00 -11.57 -29.09
N ALA A 577 -8.54 -10.60 -28.27
CA ALA A 577 -9.09 -10.36 -26.95
C ALA A 577 -10.59 -10.05 -27.01
N CYS A 578 -11.02 -9.22 -27.98
CA CYS A 578 -12.43 -8.91 -28.19
C CYS A 578 -13.25 -10.15 -28.60
N GLU A 579 -12.72 -10.98 -29.51
CA GLU A 579 -13.35 -12.23 -29.95
C GLU A 579 -13.55 -13.20 -28.78
N LEU A 580 -12.54 -13.40 -27.94
CA LEU A 580 -12.61 -14.24 -26.73
C LEU A 580 -13.65 -13.67 -25.72
N GLY A 581 -13.68 -12.36 -25.55
CA GLY A 581 -14.66 -11.70 -24.69
C GLY A 581 -16.09 -11.84 -25.19
N MET A 582 -16.32 -11.67 -26.49
CA MET A 582 -17.63 -11.84 -27.13
C MET A 582 -18.14 -13.27 -27.07
N LYS A 583 -17.26 -14.26 -27.04
CA LYS A 583 -17.59 -15.69 -26.86
C LYS A 583 -17.81 -16.06 -25.38
N GLY A 584 -17.49 -15.17 -24.44
CA GLY A 584 -17.55 -15.44 -22.99
C GLY A 584 -16.39 -16.29 -22.46
N GLU A 585 -15.36 -16.58 -23.29
CA GLU A 585 -14.17 -17.34 -22.91
C GLU A 585 -13.29 -16.54 -21.92
N VAL A 586 -13.35 -15.19 -21.99
CA VAL A 586 -12.74 -14.28 -21.01
C VAL A 586 -13.80 -13.29 -20.51
N GLN A 587 -13.70 -12.89 -19.22
CA GLN A 587 -14.66 -12.01 -18.55
C GLN A 587 -14.20 -10.55 -18.53
N GLY A 588 -12.93 -10.28 -18.81
CA GLY A 588 -12.37 -8.94 -18.87
C GLY A 588 -11.14 -8.88 -19.77
N ILE A 589 -10.74 -7.65 -20.13
CA ILE A 589 -9.57 -7.37 -20.95
C ILE A 589 -8.70 -6.37 -20.22
N CYS A 590 -7.39 -6.65 -20.08
CA CYS A 590 -6.37 -5.74 -19.59
C CYS A 590 -5.34 -5.47 -20.69
N THR A 591 -5.11 -4.19 -21.07
CA THR A 591 -4.26 -3.88 -22.22
C THR A 591 -2.97 -3.19 -21.78
N ALA A 592 -1.82 -3.73 -22.21
CA ALA A 592 -0.55 -3.02 -22.21
C ALA A 592 -0.54 -1.91 -23.29
N PRO A 593 0.44 -0.97 -23.26
CA PRO A 593 0.42 0.21 -24.12
C PRO A 593 0.54 -0.13 -25.62
N LEU A 594 -0.16 0.61 -26.48
CA LEU A 594 0.05 0.61 -27.92
C LEU A 594 0.58 1.96 -28.41
N ASN A 595 1.30 1.94 -29.54
CA ASN A 595 1.73 3.16 -30.23
C ASN A 595 0.77 3.49 -31.38
N LYS A 596 0.15 4.69 -31.31
CA LYS A 596 -0.83 5.13 -32.31
C LYS A 596 -0.20 5.32 -33.69
N ALA A 597 1.02 5.87 -33.75
CA ALA A 597 1.71 6.07 -35.02
C ALA A 597 2.11 4.74 -35.66
N ALA A 598 2.58 3.76 -34.87
CA ALA A 598 2.83 2.40 -35.35
C ALA A 598 1.56 1.74 -35.88
N LEU A 599 0.43 1.91 -35.19
CA LEU A 599 -0.88 1.43 -35.63
C LEU A 599 -1.29 2.03 -36.98
N HIS A 600 -1.15 3.36 -37.15
CA HIS A 600 -1.45 4.07 -38.37
C HIS A 600 -0.49 3.67 -39.51
N LYS A 601 0.80 3.46 -39.24
CA LYS A 601 1.76 2.95 -40.23
C LYS A 601 1.39 1.56 -40.75
N ALA A 602 0.74 0.76 -39.91
CA ALA A 602 0.22 -0.57 -40.29
C ALA A 602 -1.08 -0.48 -41.13
N GLY A 603 -1.61 0.71 -41.35
CA GLY A 603 -2.87 0.93 -42.09
C GLY A 603 -4.12 0.90 -41.23
N HIS A 604 -3.99 0.79 -39.91
CA HIS A 604 -5.13 0.76 -38.99
C HIS A 604 -5.33 2.17 -38.37
N VAL A 605 -6.22 2.96 -38.96
CA VAL A 605 -6.44 4.37 -38.57
C VAL A 605 -7.52 4.45 -37.47
N TYR A 606 -7.08 4.35 -36.21
CA TYR A 606 -7.92 4.49 -35.02
C TYR A 606 -7.28 5.47 -34.03
N PRO A 607 -8.06 6.28 -33.31
CA PRO A 607 -7.55 7.22 -32.30
C PRO A 607 -6.88 6.54 -31.08
N GLY A 608 -7.27 5.31 -30.78
CA GLY A 608 -6.72 4.53 -29.66
C GLY A 608 -7.42 3.21 -29.40
N HIS A 609 -7.14 2.63 -28.25
CA HIS A 609 -7.72 1.35 -27.81
C HIS A 609 -9.26 1.40 -27.73
N THR A 610 -9.81 2.49 -27.19
CA THR A 610 -11.24 2.62 -26.90
C THR A 610 -12.07 2.47 -28.15
N GLU A 611 -11.73 3.19 -29.21
CA GLU A 611 -12.43 3.16 -30.51
C GLU A 611 -12.22 1.82 -31.23
N LEU A 612 -11.01 1.25 -31.07
CA LEU A 612 -10.70 -0.04 -31.69
C LEU A 612 -11.51 -1.18 -31.05
N LEU A 613 -11.61 -1.21 -29.73
CA LEU A 613 -12.43 -2.18 -28.98
C LEU A 613 -13.93 -2.03 -29.32
N ALA A 614 -14.44 -0.79 -29.35
CA ALA A 614 -15.81 -0.48 -29.74
C ALA A 614 -16.12 -1.02 -31.14
N HIS A 615 -15.21 -0.79 -32.10
CA HIS A 615 -15.32 -1.29 -33.48
C HIS A 615 -15.41 -2.83 -33.53
N PHE A 616 -14.49 -3.54 -32.85
CA PHE A 616 -14.48 -5.02 -32.87
C PHE A 616 -15.70 -5.64 -32.19
N MET A 617 -16.24 -4.98 -31.18
CA MET A 617 -17.43 -5.46 -30.44
C MET A 617 -18.76 -4.95 -31.00
N GLY A 618 -18.74 -4.12 -32.07
CA GLY A 618 -19.95 -3.57 -32.69
C GLY A 618 -20.72 -2.59 -31.78
N ILE A 619 -20.00 -1.83 -30.95
CA ILE A 619 -20.57 -0.88 -29.99
C ILE A 619 -20.38 0.55 -30.52
N ASP A 620 -21.48 1.31 -30.63
CA ASP A 620 -21.46 2.67 -31.16
C ASP A 620 -20.95 3.69 -30.15
N GLU A 621 -21.15 3.47 -28.84
CA GLU A 621 -20.87 4.47 -27.81
C GLU A 621 -20.30 3.85 -26.53
N VAL A 622 -19.14 4.30 -26.16
CA VAL A 622 -18.42 3.94 -24.93
C VAL A 622 -18.05 5.19 -24.12
N SER A 623 -17.71 5.00 -22.85
CA SER A 623 -17.23 6.09 -21.99
C SER A 623 -15.89 5.73 -21.36
N MET A 624 -15.06 6.73 -21.17
CA MET A 624 -13.81 6.62 -20.44
C MET A 624 -14.07 6.89 -18.96
N MET A 625 -13.60 5.98 -18.11
CA MET A 625 -13.61 6.14 -16.66
C MET A 625 -12.18 6.04 -16.17
N LEU A 626 -11.79 6.95 -15.29
CA LEU A 626 -10.56 6.85 -14.52
C LEU A 626 -10.89 6.34 -13.12
N SER A 627 -10.08 5.42 -12.65
CA SER A 627 -10.24 4.84 -11.31
C SER A 627 -8.94 4.94 -10.54
N THR A 628 -9.04 5.46 -9.32
CA THR A 628 -8.00 5.39 -8.29
C THR A 628 -8.61 4.71 -7.06
N PRO A 629 -7.82 4.30 -6.07
CA PRO A 629 -8.37 3.74 -4.83
C PRO A 629 -9.34 4.67 -4.08
N LYS A 630 -9.27 5.99 -4.32
CA LYS A 630 -10.07 6.99 -3.62
C LYS A 630 -11.25 7.53 -4.41
N VAL A 631 -11.10 7.70 -5.72
CA VAL A 631 -12.10 8.36 -6.56
C VAL A 631 -12.18 7.67 -7.91
N LYS A 632 -13.41 7.39 -8.34
CA LYS A 632 -13.73 6.96 -9.71
C LYS A 632 -14.47 8.08 -10.42
N VAL A 633 -14.05 8.40 -11.65
CA VAL A 633 -14.66 9.46 -12.46
C VAL A 633 -14.93 8.97 -13.88
N ILE A 634 -16.14 9.17 -14.37
CA ILE A 634 -16.54 8.93 -15.76
C ILE A 634 -16.77 10.26 -16.46
N HIS A 635 -16.43 10.34 -17.75
CA HIS A 635 -16.48 11.57 -18.52
C HIS A 635 -17.61 11.56 -19.54
N VAL A 636 -18.39 12.64 -19.57
CA VAL A 636 -19.42 12.86 -20.60
C VAL A 636 -18.76 13.16 -21.95
N THR A 637 -17.71 13.98 -21.96
CA THR A 637 -16.89 14.27 -23.12
C THR A 637 -15.41 14.14 -22.76
N THR A 638 -14.58 13.71 -23.73
CA THR A 638 -13.14 13.51 -23.55
C THR A 638 -12.35 14.30 -24.60
N HIS A 639 -11.51 13.77 -25.35
CA HIS A 639 -10.48 14.31 -26.25
C HIS A 639 -11.00 15.26 -27.36
N ILE A 640 -11.78 16.27 -27.00
CA ILE A 640 -12.28 17.34 -27.88
C ILE A 640 -12.04 18.72 -27.25
N GLY A 641 -12.06 19.78 -28.06
CA GLY A 641 -11.89 21.14 -27.55
C GLY A 641 -12.98 21.51 -26.53
N LEU A 642 -12.65 22.33 -25.53
CA LEU A 642 -13.56 22.66 -24.42
C LEU A 642 -14.91 23.28 -24.92
N ILE A 643 -14.86 24.18 -25.88
CA ILE A 643 -16.08 24.79 -26.44
C ILE A 643 -16.92 23.75 -27.15
N ASP A 644 -16.31 22.85 -27.92
CA ASP A 644 -17.00 21.76 -28.61
C ASP A 644 -17.59 20.76 -27.60
N ALA A 645 -16.87 20.50 -26.50
CA ALA A 645 -17.35 19.69 -25.40
C ALA A 645 -18.64 20.26 -24.81
N ILE A 646 -18.65 21.54 -24.44
CA ILE A 646 -19.82 22.22 -23.88
C ILE A 646 -21.00 22.20 -24.88
N ASN A 647 -20.73 22.42 -26.15
CA ASN A 647 -21.78 22.37 -27.19
C ASN A 647 -22.33 20.96 -27.40
N LYS A 648 -21.52 19.92 -27.24
CA LYS A 648 -21.92 18.52 -27.43
C LYS A 648 -22.73 17.97 -26.23
N ILE A 649 -22.54 18.51 -25.03
CA ILE A 649 -23.28 18.07 -23.84
C ILE A 649 -24.76 18.35 -24.03
N GLU A 650 -25.58 17.32 -23.92
CA GLU A 650 -27.04 17.32 -23.96
C GLU A 650 -27.58 16.34 -22.92
N PRO A 651 -28.85 16.48 -22.48
CA PRO A 651 -29.43 15.59 -21.47
C PRO A 651 -29.31 14.10 -21.79
N GLY A 652 -29.54 13.72 -23.06
CA GLY A 652 -29.42 12.33 -23.49
C GLY A 652 -28.01 11.76 -23.35
N LEU A 653 -26.97 12.55 -23.67
CA LEU A 653 -25.57 12.14 -23.51
C LEU A 653 -25.19 11.99 -22.03
N VAL A 654 -25.62 12.94 -21.18
CA VAL A 654 -25.40 12.86 -19.73
C VAL A 654 -26.07 11.60 -19.16
N GLU A 655 -27.36 11.38 -19.48
CA GLU A 655 -28.12 10.20 -19.06
C GLU A 655 -27.41 8.89 -19.44
N ARG A 656 -27.04 8.73 -20.71
CA ARG A 656 -26.36 7.51 -21.19
C ARG A 656 -25.01 7.29 -20.52
N THR A 657 -24.26 8.33 -20.24
CA THR A 657 -22.98 8.27 -19.55
C THR A 657 -23.16 7.82 -18.09
N VAL A 658 -24.13 8.43 -17.38
CA VAL A 658 -24.46 8.02 -15.99
C VAL A 658 -24.88 6.55 -15.95
N ARG A 659 -25.72 6.08 -16.87
CA ARG A 659 -26.17 4.68 -16.91
C ARG A 659 -25.03 3.71 -17.16
N ARG A 660 -24.06 4.05 -18.04
CA ARG A 660 -22.86 3.25 -18.25
C ARG A 660 -22.02 3.16 -16.98
N GLY A 661 -21.81 4.29 -16.30
CA GLY A 661 -21.12 4.34 -15.03
C GLY A 661 -21.81 3.54 -13.93
N TYR A 662 -23.13 3.70 -13.79
CA TYR A 662 -23.96 2.95 -12.84
C TYR A 662 -23.84 1.44 -13.05
N SER A 663 -23.97 0.98 -14.29
CA SER A 663 -23.84 -0.45 -14.63
C SER A 663 -22.43 -0.98 -14.36
N ALA A 664 -21.40 -0.16 -14.56
CA ALA A 664 -20.02 -0.53 -14.24
C ALA A 664 -19.82 -0.68 -12.73
N MET A 665 -20.36 0.23 -11.92
CA MET A 665 -20.29 0.14 -10.46
C MET A 665 -21.07 -1.05 -9.91
N GLN A 666 -22.22 -1.38 -10.50
CA GLN A 666 -22.96 -2.58 -10.12
C GLN A 666 -22.16 -3.87 -10.40
N ARG A 667 -21.47 -3.94 -11.54
CA ARG A 667 -20.56 -5.07 -11.84
C ARG A 667 -19.39 -5.15 -10.85
N ALA A 668 -18.91 -4.01 -10.37
CA ALA A 668 -17.92 -3.94 -9.31
C ALA A 668 -18.47 -4.27 -7.90
N GLY A 669 -19.71 -4.77 -7.80
CA GLY A 669 -20.30 -5.25 -6.56
C GLY A 669 -21.07 -4.19 -5.74
N ILE A 670 -21.19 -2.95 -6.23
CA ILE A 670 -21.94 -1.89 -5.54
C ILE A 670 -23.39 -1.94 -6.01
N ALA A 671 -24.28 -2.52 -5.21
CA ALA A 671 -25.68 -2.76 -5.62
C ALA A 671 -26.43 -1.47 -5.95
N ASN A 672 -26.24 -0.41 -5.19
CA ASN A 672 -26.90 0.90 -5.36
C ASN A 672 -25.86 2.02 -5.37
N PRO A 673 -25.11 2.23 -6.46
CA PRO A 673 -24.08 3.25 -6.55
C PRO A 673 -24.63 4.65 -6.37
N LYS A 674 -23.95 5.46 -5.54
CA LYS A 674 -24.23 6.89 -5.37
C LYS A 674 -23.40 7.67 -6.39
N ILE A 675 -24.07 8.43 -7.24
CA ILE A 675 -23.42 9.10 -8.37
C ILE A 675 -23.53 10.63 -8.21
N GLY A 676 -22.37 11.30 -8.14
CA GLY A 676 -22.29 12.76 -8.17
C GLY A 676 -22.10 13.27 -9.60
N VAL A 677 -23.01 14.08 -10.11
CA VAL A 677 -22.95 14.66 -11.45
C VAL A 677 -22.46 16.10 -11.36
N CYS A 678 -21.28 16.39 -11.92
CA CYS A 678 -20.71 17.74 -11.91
C CYS A 678 -21.54 18.71 -12.77
N ALA A 679 -21.48 19.98 -12.42
CA ALA A 679 -21.95 21.09 -13.23
C ALA A 679 -20.93 21.46 -14.34
N ILE A 680 -21.33 22.28 -15.29
CA ILE A 680 -20.45 22.90 -16.29
C ILE A 680 -19.81 24.14 -15.70
N ASN A 681 -20.64 25.02 -15.09
CA ASN A 681 -20.22 26.32 -14.59
C ASN A 681 -19.76 26.28 -13.13
N PRO A 682 -18.92 27.24 -12.69
CA PRO A 682 -18.57 27.41 -11.29
C PRO A 682 -19.82 27.50 -10.39
N HIS A 683 -19.74 26.92 -9.20
CA HIS A 683 -20.84 26.88 -8.21
C HIS A 683 -22.17 26.37 -8.76
N ALA A 684 -22.13 25.49 -9.79
CA ALA A 684 -23.30 24.97 -10.48
C ALA A 684 -24.23 26.08 -11.02
N GLY A 685 -23.63 27.14 -11.57
CA GLY A 685 -24.34 28.29 -12.13
C GLY A 685 -24.88 29.29 -11.11
N GLU A 686 -24.83 29.01 -9.79
CA GLU A 686 -25.25 29.87 -8.68
C GLU A 686 -26.57 30.64 -8.95
N ASN A 687 -27.63 29.89 -9.23
CA ASN A 687 -28.96 30.43 -9.58
C ASN A 687 -28.98 31.38 -10.79
N GLY A 688 -28.09 31.16 -11.77
CA GLY A 688 -27.98 31.96 -13.00
C GLY A 688 -27.01 33.14 -12.91
N LEU A 689 -26.18 33.18 -11.84
CA LEU A 689 -25.12 34.19 -11.73
C LEU A 689 -23.98 33.89 -12.72
N PHE A 690 -23.68 32.60 -12.92
CA PHE A 690 -22.64 32.14 -13.83
C PHE A 690 -23.28 31.28 -14.94
N GLY A 691 -22.80 31.48 -16.17
CA GLY A 691 -23.32 30.78 -17.35
C GLY A 691 -24.58 31.36 -17.93
N TYR A 692 -25.20 30.62 -18.80
CA TYR A 692 -26.41 31.00 -19.52
C TYR A 692 -27.58 30.00 -19.31
N GLY A 693 -27.51 29.18 -18.25
CA GLY A 693 -28.52 28.20 -17.87
C GLY A 693 -28.19 26.76 -18.32
N GLU A 694 -26.91 26.48 -18.64
CA GLU A 694 -26.45 25.17 -19.16
C GLU A 694 -26.81 24.02 -18.20
N GLU A 695 -26.75 24.24 -16.88
CA GLU A 695 -27.11 23.21 -15.89
C GLU A 695 -28.57 22.83 -16.00
N ALA A 696 -29.47 23.81 -16.11
CA ALA A 696 -30.92 23.60 -16.22
C ALA A 696 -31.32 22.97 -17.57
N GLU A 697 -30.62 23.35 -18.65
CA GLU A 697 -30.94 22.88 -20.00
C GLU A 697 -30.32 21.50 -20.28
N LYS A 698 -29.07 21.27 -19.87
CA LYS A 698 -28.26 20.14 -20.33
C LYS A 698 -28.10 19.02 -19.31
N ILE A 699 -28.17 19.32 -17.99
CA ILE A 699 -27.83 18.35 -16.92
C ILE A 699 -29.03 17.97 -16.08
N THR A 700 -29.79 18.96 -15.57
CA THR A 700 -30.94 18.73 -14.68
C THR A 700 -31.95 17.74 -15.24
N PRO A 701 -32.37 17.82 -16.53
CA PRO A 701 -33.39 16.89 -17.08
C PRO A 701 -32.86 15.43 -17.11
N ALA A 702 -31.56 15.22 -17.30
CA ALA A 702 -30.97 13.89 -17.26
C ALA A 702 -31.03 13.31 -15.83
N ILE A 703 -30.69 14.12 -14.83
CA ILE A 703 -30.69 13.71 -13.42
C ILE A 703 -32.13 13.37 -12.97
N GLU A 704 -33.10 14.21 -13.28
CA GLU A 704 -34.53 13.98 -12.94
C GLU A 704 -35.01 12.66 -13.51
N LYS A 705 -34.66 12.36 -14.77
CA LYS A 705 -35.03 11.09 -15.42
C LYS A 705 -34.36 9.89 -14.77
N LEU A 706 -33.07 9.98 -14.43
CA LEU A 706 -32.32 8.94 -13.74
C LEU A 706 -32.87 8.64 -12.35
N GLN A 707 -33.23 9.67 -11.61
CA GLN A 707 -33.90 9.54 -10.30
C GLN A 707 -35.30 8.90 -10.41
N ALA A 708 -36.05 9.27 -11.42
CA ALA A 708 -37.36 8.64 -11.70
C ALA A 708 -37.23 7.13 -12.00
N ASP A 709 -36.10 6.73 -12.59
CA ASP A 709 -35.77 5.33 -12.87
C ASP A 709 -35.09 4.62 -11.67
N GLY A 710 -34.96 5.28 -10.50
CA GLY A 710 -34.44 4.71 -9.26
C GLY A 710 -32.91 4.74 -9.12
N ILE A 711 -32.20 5.50 -9.95
CA ILE A 711 -30.74 5.68 -9.85
C ILE A 711 -30.43 6.86 -8.91
N ASP A 712 -29.60 6.66 -7.88
CA ASP A 712 -29.16 7.72 -6.95
C ASP A 712 -28.11 8.63 -7.63
N ALA A 713 -28.61 9.45 -8.58
CA ALA A 713 -27.81 10.49 -9.25
C ALA A 713 -28.12 11.85 -8.63
N ARG A 714 -27.08 12.53 -8.14
CA ARG A 714 -27.21 13.82 -7.44
C ARG A 714 -26.42 14.89 -8.17
N GLY A 715 -27.04 16.05 -8.36
CA GLY A 715 -26.43 17.18 -9.07
C GLY A 715 -27.48 18.15 -9.64
N PRO A 716 -27.05 19.10 -10.49
CA PRO A 716 -25.63 19.40 -10.82
C PRO A 716 -24.87 19.92 -9.59
N LEU A 717 -23.66 19.40 -9.37
CA LEU A 717 -22.80 19.76 -8.23
C LEU A 717 -21.63 20.64 -8.68
N PRO A 718 -21.21 21.63 -7.89
CA PRO A 718 -19.91 22.26 -8.10
C PRO A 718 -18.80 21.22 -8.14
N ALA A 719 -17.93 21.24 -9.15
CA ALA A 719 -16.96 20.18 -9.35
C ALA A 719 -15.96 20.04 -8.19
N ASP A 720 -15.46 21.15 -7.65
CA ASP A 720 -14.59 21.18 -6.49
C ASP A 720 -15.22 20.45 -5.28
N THR A 721 -16.47 20.74 -5.00
CA THR A 721 -17.24 20.09 -3.93
C THR A 721 -17.53 18.62 -4.24
N ALA A 722 -17.88 18.27 -5.49
CA ALA A 722 -18.15 16.90 -5.89
C ALA A 722 -16.94 15.99 -5.69
N PHE A 723 -15.75 16.42 -6.10
CA PHE A 723 -14.50 15.66 -5.89
C PHE A 723 -14.08 15.56 -4.43
N PHE A 724 -14.30 16.61 -3.65
CA PHE A 724 -14.08 16.56 -2.20
C PHE A 724 -14.99 15.53 -1.53
N LEU A 725 -16.29 15.52 -1.86
CA LEU A 725 -17.25 14.56 -1.32
C LEU A 725 -16.95 13.13 -1.76
N ALA A 726 -16.53 12.92 -3.02
CA ALA A 726 -16.11 11.61 -3.52
C ALA A 726 -14.88 11.09 -2.78
N GLY A 727 -13.89 11.94 -2.52
CA GLY A 727 -12.72 11.60 -1.72
C GLY A 727 -13.05 11.21 -0.27
N ARG A 728 -14.21 11.63 0.24
CA ARG A 728 -14.78 11.23 1.53
C ARG A 728 -15.59 9.92 1.49
N GLY A 729 -15.95 9.45 0.30
CA GLY A 729 -16.82 8.29 0.13
C GLY A 729 -18.32 8.59 0.10
N ASP A 730 -18.72 9.87 -0.05
CA ASP A 730 -20.14 10.23 -0.20
C ASP A 730 -20.70 9.83 -1.57
N PHE A 731 -19.82 9.66 -2.57
CA PHE A 731 -20.13 9.18 -3.91
C PHE A 731 -19.22 8.03 -4.32
N ASP A 732 -19.77 7.01 -4.95
CA ASP A 732 -19.04 5.88 -5.52
C ASP A 732 -18.47 6.21 -6.90
N LEU A 733 -19.09 7.18 -7.60
CA LEU A 733 -18.70 7.63 -8.94
C LEU A 733 -19.00 9.11 -9.12
N ILE A 734 -18.06 9.84 -9.71
CA ILE A 734 -18.27 11.21 -10.21
C ILE A 734 -18.45 11.19 -11.72
N VAL A 735 -19.38 11.99 -12.23
CA VAL A 735 -19.59 12.23 -13.64
C VAL A 735 -19.09 13.62 -13.99
N ALA A 736 -17.94 13.69 -14.65
CA ALA A 736 -17.35 14.93 -15.13
C ALA A 736 -17.88 15.28 -16.53
N MET A 737 -18.13 16.55 -16.77
CA MET A 737 -18.68 17.04 -18.03
C MET A 737 -17.63 17.05 -19.15
N TYR A 738 -16.38 17.36 -18.84
CA TYR A 738 -15.27 17.45 -19.79
C TYR A 738 -13.96 16.92 -19.20
N HIS A 739 -12.99 16.69 -20.08
CA HIS A 739 -11.74 16.01 -19.77
C HIS A 739 -11.04 16.56 -18.52
N ASP A 740 -10.64 17.84 -18.50
CA ASP A 740 -9.80 18.39 -17.44
C ASP A 740 -10.55 18.52 -16.09
N GLN A 741 -11.89 18.64 -16.12
CA GLN A 741 -12.72 18.63 -14.92
C GLN A 741 -12.58 17.32 -14.13
N GLY A 742 -12.41 16.20 -14.83
CA GLY A 742 -12.24 14.88 -14.21
C GLY A 742 -10.78 14.47 -14.04
N HIS A 743 -9.95 14.65 -15.06
CA HIS A 743 -8.55 14.22 -15.05
C HIS A 743 -7.68 15.00 -14.05
N GLY A 744 -7.87 16.31 -13.94
CA GLY A 744 -7.07 17.16 -13.05
C GLY A 744 -7.12 16.66 -11.60
N PRO A 745 -8.31 16.59 -10.97
CA PRO A 745 -8.43 16.11 -9.61
C PRO A 745 -7.93 14.68 -9.40
N VAL A 746 -8.22 13.77 -10.34
CA VAL A 746 -7.80 12.36 -10.23
C VAL A 746 -6.29 12.23 -10.29
N LYS A 747 -5.61 12.95 -11.18
CA LYS A 747 -4.14 12.93 -11.28
C LYS A 747 -3.44 13.53 -10.05
N VAL A 748 -4.05 14.52 -9.41
CA VAL A 748 -3.53 15.08 -8.15
C VAL A 748 -3.71 14.11 -6.97
N LEU A 749 -4.80 13.33 -6.99
CA LEU A 749 -5.14 12.40 -5.90
C LEU A 749 -4.39 11.06 -5.94
N GLY A 750 -3.77 10.70 -7.08
CA GLY A 750 -3.06 9.43 -7.18
C GLY A 750 -2.51 9.11 -8.57
N ILE A 751 -1.39 9.76 -8.95
CA ILE A 751 -0.73 9.53 -10.25
C ILE A 751 -0.26 8.07 -10.40
N GLU A 752 0.12 7.39 -9.32
CA GLU A 752 0.79 6.09 -9.36
C GLU A 752 -0.15 4.88 -9.48
N ALA A 753 -1.45 5.05 -9.20
CA ALA A 753 -2.45 3.97 -9.20
C ALA A 753 -3.66 4.30 -10.12
N GLY A 754 -3.52 5.23 -11.05
CA GLY A 754 -4.56 5.57 -12.00
C GLY A 754 -4.74 4.47 -13.04
N VAL A 755 -5.96 3.92 -13.15
CA VAL A 755 -6.34 2.95 -14.18
C VAL A 755 -7.35 3.58 -15.12
N ASN A 756 -7.09 3.49 -16.42
CA ASN A 756 -8.06 3.89 -17.43
C ASN A 756 -8.98 2.70 -17.75
N ILE A 757 -10.28 2.89 -17.59
CA ILE A 757 -11.31 1.87 -17.79
C ILE A 757 -12.22 2.31 -18.92
N THR A 758 -12.44 1.42 -19.90
CA THR A 758 -13.46 1.63 -20.93
C THR A 758 -14.76 0.94 -20.50
N VAL A 759 -15.81 1.73 -20.29
CA VAL A 759 -17.13 1.25 -19.91
C VAL A 759 -18.15 1.40 -21.05
N GLY A 760 -19.16 0.52 -21.07
CA GLY A 760 -20.13 0.42 -22.17
C GLY A 760 -19.85 -0.73 -23.13
N LEU A 761 -18.71 -1.40 -23.01
CA LEU A 761 -18.42 -2.65 -23.73
C LEU A 761 -19.11 -3.85 -23.06
N PRO A 762 -19.36 -4.95 -23.81
CA PRO A 762 -19.88 -6.21 -23.27
C PRO A 762 -19.01 -6.79 -22.15
N VAL A 763 -17.70 -6.65 -22.26
CA VAL A 763 -16.71 -6.98 -21.23
C VAL A 763 -16.00 -5.73 -20.77
N ILE A 764 -15.61 -5.69 -19.51
CA ILE A 764 -14.84 -4.56 -18.97
C ILE A 764 -13.43 -4.52 -19.60
N ARG A 765 -12.92 -3.34 -19.87
CA ARG A 765 -11.54 -3.18 -20.30
C ARG A 765 -10.81 -2.19 -19.41
N THR A 766 -9.66 -2.60 -18.93
CA THR A 766 -8.71 -1.75 -18.20
C THR A 766 -7.42 -1.55 -18.98
N SER A 767 -6.68 -0.51 -18.67
CA SER A 767 -5.34 -0.29 -19.21
C SER A 767 -4.47 0.51 -18.26
N VAL A 768 -3.16 0.40 -18.45
CA VAL A 768 -2.18 1.30 -17.86
C VAL A 768 -2.42 2.76 -18.28
N ASP A 769 -2.01 3.71 -17.44
CA ASP A 769 -2.12 5.16 -17.71
C ASP A 769 -0.80 5.76 -18.27
N HIS A 770 0.06 4.95 -18.89
CA HIS A 770 1.28 5.39 -19.57
C HIS A 770 1.37 4.88 -21.01
N GLY A 771 2.28 5.48 -21.79
CA GLY A 771 2.52 5.11 -23.19
C GLY A 771 3.53 3.96 -23.35
N THR A 772 3.96 3.76 -24.61
CA THR A 772 4.92 2.71 -25.00
C THR A 772 6.35 2.92 -24.53
N ALA A 773 6.68 4.11 -24.02
CA ALA A 773 7.97 4.49 -23.44
C ALA A 773 9.18 3.91 -24.20
N PHE A 774 9.28 4.24 -25.50
CA PHE A 774 10.31 3.72 -26.41
C PHE A 774 11.74 4.02 -25.96
N ASP A 775 11.93 5.07 -25.19
CA ASP A 775 13.22 5.50 -24.64
C ASP A 775 13.79 4.53 -23.61
N ILE A 776 12.92 3.78 -22.89
CA ILE A 776 13.34 2.80 -21.87
C ILE A 776 13.05 1.35 -22.27
N ALA A 777 12.40 1.09 -23.41
CA ALA A 777 12.02 -0.25 -23.84
C ALA A 777 13.25 -1.15 -24.02
N GLY A 778 13.18 -2.37 -23.46
CA GLY A 778 14.25 -3.37 -23.48
C GLY A 778 15.37 -3.12 -22.45
N LYS A 779 15.22 -2.15 -21.53
CA LYS A 779 16.24 -1.81 -20.51
C LYS A 779 15.95 -2.38 -19.13
N GLY A 780 14.77 -2.94 -18.88
CA GLY A 780 14.41 -3.56 -17.61
C GLY A 780 14.20 -2.58 -16.46
N ILE A 781 13.90 -1.31 -16.75
CA ILE A 781 13.70 -0.25 -15.74
C ILE A 781 12.26 0.28 -15.71
N VAL A 782 11.33 -0.47 -16.29
CA VAL A 782 9.92 -0.09 -16.37
C VAL A 782 9.21 -0.31 -15.03
N ASP A 783 8.30 0.60 -14.68
CA ASP A 783 7.41 0.43 -13.54
C ASP A 783 6.20 -0.43 -13.93
N VAL A 784 5.97 -1.52 -13.21
CA VAL A 784 4.90 -2.49 -13.49
C VAL A 784 3.64 -2.27 -12.63
N ARG A 785 3.67 -1.35 -11.65
CA ARG A 785 2.57 -1.11 -10.70
C ARG A 785 1.25 -0.75 -11.38
N SER A 786 1.29 0.10 -12.40
CA SER A 786 0.10 0.49 -13.17
C SER A 786 -0.55 -0.72 -13.87
N MET A 787 0.24 -1.67 -14.38
CA MET A 787 -0.28 -2.87 -15.02
C MET A 787 -0.85 -3.86 -13.99
N ILE A 788 -0.21 -4.02 -12.83
CA ILE A 788 -0.73 -4.82 -11.71
C ILE A 788 -2.09 -4.29 -11.26
N GLU A 789 -2.20 -2.97 -11.08
CA GLU A 789 -3.46 -2.35 -10.67
C GLU A 789 -4.53 -2.43 -11.77
N ALA A 790 -4.16 -2.28 -13.05
CA ALA A 790 -5.07 -2.46 -14.17
C ALA A 790 -5.63 -3.89 -14.21
N LEU A 791 -4.79 -4.90 -13.97
CA LEU A 791 -5.20 -6.30 -13.92
C LEU A 791 -6.14 -6.57 -12.72
N ARG A 792 -5.81 -6.05 -11.54
CA ARG A 792 -6.63 -6.16 -10.33
C ARG A 792 -8.02 -5.55 -10.54
N GLN A 793 -8.10 -4.36 -11.13
CA GLN A 793 -9.39 -3.71 -11.40
C GLN A 793 -10.18 -4.41 -12.52
N ALA A 794 -9.49 -4.99 -13.51
CA ALA A 794 -10.16 -5.85 -14.50
C ALA A 794 -10.86 -7.01 -13.81
N ALA A 795 -10.18 -7.67 -12.87
CA ALA A 795 -10.74 -8.77 -12.08
C ALA A 795 -11.93 -8.34 -11.22
N GLU A 796 -11.76 -7.24 -10.46
CA GLU A 796 -12.79 -6.70 -9.56
C GLU A 796 -14.11 -6.36 -10.31
N MET A 797 -13.99 -5.82 -11.51
CA MET A 797 -15.14 -5.37 -12.31
C MET A 797 -15.67 -6.43 -13.29
N SER A 798 -15.07 -7.61 -13.33
CA SER A 798 -15.50 -8.71 -14.18
C SER A 798 -16.47 -9.63 -13.44
N PRO A 799 -17.55 -10.11 -14.09
CA PRO A 799 -18.45 -11.04 -13.45
C PRO A 799 -17.76 -12.38 -13.20
N SER A 800 -18.17 -13.06 -12.11
CA SER A 800 -17.72 -14.44 -11.88
C SER A 800 -18.27 -15.37 -12.99
N PRO A 801 -17.48 -16.32 -13.50
CA PRO A 801 -17.93 -17.26 -14.54
C PRO A 801 -19.18 -18.06 -14.18
N VAL A 802 -19.43 -18.27 -12.89
CA VAL A 802 -20.59 -19.05 -12.37
C VAL A 802 -21.92 -18.34 -12.57
N LEU A 803 -21.95 -17.02 -12.79
CA LEU A 803 -23.19 -16.24 -12.98
C LEU A 803 -23.65 -16.14 -14.43
N GLN A 804 -22.91 -16.72 -15.39
CA GLN A 804 -23.25 -16.68 -16.83
C GLN A 804 -23.75 -18.02 -17.40
N ALA A 805 -23.90 -19.07 -16.59
CA ALA A 805 -24.40 -20.40 -17.02
C ALA A 805 -25.91 -20.57 -16.79
#